data_4a87bd441fbb1733ce80e464ec2bc629
#
_entry.id   4a87bd441fbb1733ce80e464ec2bc629
#
_cell.length_a   1.000
_cell.length_b   1.000
_cell.length_c   1.000
_cell.angle_alpha   90.00
_cell.angle_beta   90.00
_cell.angle_gamma   90.00
#
_symmetry.space_group_name_H-M   'P 1'
#
loop_
_entity.id
_entity.type
_entity.pdbx_description
1 polymer ?
#
loop_
_entity_poly.entity_id
_entity_poly.type
_entity_poly.pdbx_seq_one_letter_code
_entity_poly.pdbx_strand_id
1 'polypeptide(L)'
;EMSTSDWSSDVCSSDLGQAGSRSSAVSTAKTHFEGRFSRLFSDNASVQVADATNLVTALRDVATKVDALTEEARKEQTRRETGRKWKRDHDNRNWAEKTWDAIFGEDPVPIGPEAKPLPVSVPQPVTGKRETPAPGSETGSTAGTSSAAPADLRSFASASQTLNDALSGQPASLRGKYETFTASCKWGGVSASGVFTAYDTYLTNNGNDVTWANTVAAAFEAVGGEDGISTVSDAALQACLEAAGVSASRTQITIEPAGVQGGQVTTGYADDPVNTLTGNFMEPEIDLAFAGGCGALALIRVYNSSSEEAGAFGPGWSSALDARLELGDEAAVWVRDDGAHVTFPRLGDGWGRAVGANLWLTAEGAGAGDPAGGRLVVGDNDGGRWVFTATGAPVSGSRGAGTAVSYVRSGGRVVRVDHERGRSVCLTWDEETGRVVAARASDGREVVYSYDGAGRLVGAAGGDSGGRGYEWDEDSGRLGRVVDADGVVEADNVYDGAGRVLTQRSADGRVTRYSYLPGLVTQVADADGGRANTWIYDSRGRLIGVVDAAGNRQSAAWDRWGNQVMAADRDGARTVRVFDGRGRLVEELTGAGVRSSVVWDESDRVVEVRATPGDGPECVTRFAYEGADRHPSRIVDPEGGVTAAVWEDGLLTRVTDPTGRCTALDYDAFGDVVAVTNGAGERARLERDGAGRVTASISPAGRVTRYVYDSRGACTGRIDPGGAVWGYEYSAAGRLLAAVDRSEEHTSELQSLVDIS
;
A
#
# COMPACT_ATOMS: atom_id res chain seq x y z
N GLU A 1 -8.22 -2.26 -39.91
CA GLU A 1 -9.39 -2.77 -39.15
C GLU A 1 -9.12 -4.22 -38.78
N MET A 2 -8.42 -4.47 -37.69
CA MET A 2 -8.45 -5.78 -37.04
C MET A 2 -9.80 -5.86 -36.30
N SER A 3 -10.57 -6.90 -36.54
CA SER A 3 -11.81 -7.11 -35.81
C SER A 3 -11.45 -7.51 -34.37
N THR A 4 -12.10 -6.87 -33.38
CA THR A 4 -11.95 -7.20 -31.95
C THR A 4 -12.29 -8.67 -31.66
N SER A 5 -13.14 -9.29 -32.50
CA SER A 5 -13.45 -10.72 -32.44
C SER A 5 -12.26 -11.63 -32.66
N ASP A 6 -11.21 -11.18 -33.37
CA ASP A 6 -10.05 -12.02 -33.68
C ASP A 6 -9.05 -12.09 -32.48
N TRP A 7 -8.98 -11.04 -31.68
CA TRP A 7 -8.10 -11.00 -30.50
C TRP A 7 -8.69 -11.79 -29.32
N SER A 8 -9.95 -11.50 -28.97
CA SER A 8 -10.61 -12.19 -27.85
C SER A 8 -10.84 -13.67 -28.15
N SER A 9 -11.16 -14.05 -29.44
CA SER A 9 -11.30 -15.45 -29.81
C SER A 9 -9.97 -16.21 -29.76
N ASP A 10 -8.86 -15.57 -30.16
CA ASP A 10 -7.54 -16.20 -30.17
C ASP A 10 -6.95 -16.30 -28.77
N VAL A 11 -7.16 -15.28 -27.92
CA VAL A 11 -6.78 -15.35 -26.49
C VAL A 11 -7.62 -16.41 -25.78
N CYS A 12 -8.93 -16.51 -26.08
CA CYS A 12 -9.78 -17.57 -25.54
C CYS A 12 -9.43 -18.95 -26.11
N SER A 13 -8.98 -19.05 -27.37
CA SER A 13 -8.52 -20.31 -27.96
C SER A 13 -7.10 -20.71 -27.52
N SER A 14 -6.26 -19.73 -27.19
CA SER A 14 -4.97 -19.93 -26.51
C SER A 14 -5.13 -20.18 -25.00
N ASP A 15 -6.39 -20.20 -24.52
CA ASP A 15 -6.70 -20.66 -23.17
C ASP A 15 -5.94 -21.98 -22.98
N LEU A 16 -5.04 -22.00 -21.97
CA LEU A 16 -4.23 -23.17 -21.64
C LEU A 16 -5.11 -24.34 -21.18
N GLY A 17 -6.16 -24.66 -21.94
CA GLY A 17 -7.19 -25.68 -21.69
C GLY A 17 -6.67 -27.09 -21.48
N GLN A 18 -5.39 -27.17 -21.13
CA GLN A 18 -4.62 -28.38 -20.85
C GLN A 18 -4.64 -28.77 -19.38
N ALA A 19 -5.29 -28.01 -18.49
CA ALA A 19 -5.24 -28.25 -17.03
C ALA A 19 -5.63 -29.67 -16.65
N GLY A 20 -6.70 -30.20 -17.24
CA GLY A 20 -7.16 -31.58 -17.01
C GLY A 20 -6.15 -32.62 -17.51
N SER A 21 -5.64 -32.45 -18.73
CA SER A 21 -4.66 -33.37 -19.34
C SER A 21 -3.33 -33.37 -18.56
N ARG A 22 -2.85 -32.18 -18.15
CA ARG A 22 -1.63 -32.04 -17.32
C ARG A 22 -1.82 -32.65 -15.93
N SER A 23 -2.95 -32.43 -15.30
CA SER A 23 -3.29 -33.02 -13.99
C SER A 23 -3.35 -34.55 -14.09
N SER A 24 -3.91 -35.10 -15.16
CA SER A 24 -3.94 -36.55 -15.42
C SER A 24 -2.52 -37.13 -15.59
N ALA A 25 -1.67 -36.45 -16.39
CA ALA A 25 -0.29 -36.88 -16.58
C ALA A 25 0.52 -36.87 -15.23
N VAL A 26 0.34 -35.84 -14.43
CA VAL A 26 0.95 -35.76 -13.08
C VAL A 26 0.44 -36.89 -12.18
N SER A 27 -0.87 -37.17 -12.21
CA SER A 27 -1.47 -38.25 -11.41
C SER A 27 -0.88 -39.61 -11.79
N THR A 28 -0.70 -39.90 -13.07
CA THR A 28 -0.06 -41.12 -13.56
C THR A 28 1.38 -41.24 -13.04
N ALA A 29 2.18 -40.18 -13.21
CA ALA A 29 3.56 -40.19 -12.73
C ALA A 29 3.71 -40.45 -11.22
N LYS A 30 2.73 -40.07 -10.42
CA LYS A 30 2.72 -40.23 -8.97
C LYS A 30 2.27 -41.60 -8.47
N THR A 31 1.80 -42.46 -9.34
CA THR A 31 1.19 -43.78 -8.92
C THR A 31 2.16 -44.60 -8.10
N HIS A 32 3.44 -44.64 -8.45
CA HIS A 32 4.48 -45.41 -7.76
C HIS A 32 5.69 -44.52 -7.38
N PHE A 33 5.51 -43.20 -7.31
CA PHE A 33 6.58 -42.28 -7.01
C PHE A 33 6.49 -41.82 -5.55
N GLU A 34 7.52 -42.18 -4.76
CA GLU A 34 7.59 -41.89 -3.33
C GLU A 34 8.93 -41.20 -2.97
N GLY A 35 9.00 -40.60 -1.78
CA GLY A 35 10.18 -39.92 -1.27
C GLY A 35 10.24 -38.43 -1.55
N ARG A 36 11.43 -37.83 -1.36
CA ARG A 36 11.66 -36.38 -1.50
C ARG A 36 11.38 -35.90 -2.92
N PHE A 37 11.84 -36.62 -3.93
CA PHE A 37 11.70 -36.23 -5.32
C PHE A 37 10.26 -36.33 -5.81
N SER A 38 9.43 -37.21 -5.24
CA SER A 38 7.99 -37.21 -5.47
C SER A 38 7.30 -35.96 -4.92
N ARG A 39 7.73 -35.47 -3.76
CA ARG A 39 7.22 -34.18 -3.22
C ARG A 39 7.64 -33.01 -4.11
N LEU A 40 8.92 -32.92 -4.49
CA LEU A 40 9.41 -31.90 -5.43
C LEU A 40 8.68 -31.92 -6.78
N PHE A 41 8.39 -33.10 -7.32
CA PHE A 41 7.60 -33.29 -8.53
C PHE A 41 6.18 -32.73 -8.34
N SER A 42 5.53 -33.02 -7.20
CA SER A 42 4.20 -32.50 -6.87
C SER A 42 4.19 -30.99 -6.71
N ASP A 43 5.22 -30.44 -6.08
CA ASP A 43 5.37 -28.98 -5.90
C ASP A 43 5.59 -28.30 -7.25
N ASN A 44 6.43 -28.86 -8.13
CA ASN A 44 6.65 -28.36 -9.48
C ASN A 44 5.35 -28.38 -10.31
N ALA A 45 4.56 -29.45 -10.20
CA ALA A 45 3.25 -29.54 -10.85
C ALA A 45 2.26 -28.49 -10.32
N SER A 46 2.27 -28.23 -9.02
CA SER A 46 1.44 -27.18 -8.41
C SER A 46 1.84 -25.78 -8.92
N VAL A 47 3.13 -25.51 -9.03
CA VAL A 47 3.65 -24.28 -9.64
C VAL A 47 3.22 -24.16 -11.09
N GLN A 48 3.28 -25.25 -11.86
CA GLN A 48 2.84 -25.27 -13.27
C GLN A 48 1.37 -24.87 -13.41
N VAL A 49 0.49 -25.40 -12.55
CA VAL A 49 -0.94 -25.05 -12.53
C VAL A 49 -1.16 -23.59 -12.17
N ALA A 50 -0.44 -23.09 -11.16
CA ALA A 50 -0.51 -21.70 -10.76
C ALA A 50 -0.04 -20.76 -11.88
N ASP A 51 1.08 -21.07 -12.51
CA ASP A 51 1.64 -20.33 -13.66
C ASP A 51 0.63 -20.27 -14.81
N ALA A 52 0.03 -21.41 -15.18
CA ALA A 52 -0.98 -21.49 -16.22
C ALA A 52 -2.19 -20.60 -15.90
N THR A 53 -2.68 -20.66 -14.66
CA THR A 53 -3.82 -19.85 -14.21
C THR A 53 -3.51 -18.36 -14.27
N ASN A 54 -2.33 -17.97 -13.79
CA ASN A 54 -1.87 -16.59 -13.81
C ASN A 54 -1.74 -16.06 -15.26
N LEU A 55 -1.16 -16.85 -16.16
CA LEU A 55 -1.01 -16.47 -17.55
C LEU A 55 -2.37 -16.30 -18.24
N VAL A 56 -3.32 -17.25 -18.03
CA VAL A 56 -4.68 -17.14 -18.58
C VAL A 56 -5.35 -15.86 -18.12
N THR A 57 -5.23 -15.55 -16.84
CA THR A 57 -5.80 -14.32 -16.26
C THR A 57 -5.17 -13.07 -16.89
N ALA A 58 -3.83 -13.04 -17.01
CA ALA A 58 -3.14 -11.91 -17.61
C ALA A 58 -3.46 -11.74 -19.10
N LEU A 59 -3.54 -12.84 -19.85
CA LEU A 59 -3.91 -12.81 -21.28
C LEU A 59 -5.35 -12.31 -21.49
N ARG A 60 -6.29 -12.72 -20.66
CA ARG A 60 -7.68 -12.24 -20.70
C ARG A 60 -7.76 -10.75 -20.33
N ASP A 61 -6.97 -10.31 -19.36
CA ASP A 61 -6.90 -8.89 -19.01
C ASP A 61 -6.34 -8.05 -20.17
N VAL A 62 -5.28 -8.51 -20.84
CA VAL A 62 -4.76 -7.86 -22.07
C VAL A 62 -5.86 -7.77 -23.13
N ALA A 63 -6.57 -8.87 -23.40
CA ALA A 63 -7.64 -8.89 -24.39
C ALA A 63 -8.73 -7.87 -24.06
N THR A 64 -9.22 -7.87 -22.83
CA THR A 64 -10.25 -6.94 -22.34
C THR A 64 -9.82 -5.47 -22.52
N LYS A 65 -8.56 -5.16 -22.18
CA LYS A 65 -8.04 -3.80 -22.30
C LYS A 65 -7.82 -3.36 -23.74
N VAL A 66 -7.40 -4.28 -24.62
CA VAL A 66 -7.30 -4.01 -26.06
C VAL A 66 -8.70 -3.74 -26.65
N ASP A 67 -9.71 -4.51 -26.25
CA ASP A 67 -11.07 -4.32 -26.71
C ASP A 67 -11.65 -2.99 -26.24
N ALA A 68 -11.48 -2.65 -24.96
CA ALA A 68 -11.91 -1.37 -24.39
C ALA A 68 -11.25 -0.17 -25.10
N LEU A 69 -9.92 -0.21 -25.30
CA LEU A 69 -9.20 0.84 -25.99
C LEU A 69 -9.64 0.98 -27.47
N THR A 70 -9.92 -0.14 -28.13
CA THR A 70 -10.41 -0.14 -29.50
C THR A 70 -11.79 0.51 -29.60
N GLU A 71 -12.66 0.24 -28.64
CA GLU A 71 -14.01 0.83 -28.60
C GLU A 71 -13.94 2.35 -28.36
N GLU A 72 -13.12 2.79 -27.43
CA GLU A 72 -12.90 4.22 -27.19
C GLU A 72 -12.28 4.92 -28.42
N ALA A 73 -11.33 4.29 -29.08
CA ALA A 73 -10.76 4.82 -30.31
C ALA A 73 -11.83 4.97 -31.43
N ARG A 74 -12.78 4.03 -31.54
CA ARG A 74 -13.91 4.13 -32.50
C ARG A 74 -14.86 5.28 -32.14
N LYS A 75 -15.19 5.44 -30.85
CA LYS A 75 -16.01 6.57 -30.39
C LYS A 75 -15.37 7.90 -30.74
N GLU A 76 -14.08 8.04 -30.47
CA GLU A 76 -13.33 9.26 -30.81
C GLU A 76 -13.21 9.48 -32.32
N GLN A 77 -13.01 8.42 -33.10
CA GLN A 77 -13.02 8.52 -34.55
C GLN A 77 -14.39 9.04 -35.06
N THR A 78 -15.49 8.49 -34.57
CA THR A 78 -16.84 8.92 -34.89
C THR A 78 -17.06 10.40 -34.50
N ARG A 79 -16.59 10.79 -33.30
CA ARG A 79 -16.66 12.18 -32.85
C ARG A 79 -15.91 13.12 -33.83
N ARG A 80 -14.69 12.75 -34.22
CA ARG A 80 -13.88 13.53 -35.17
C ARG A 80 -14.50 13.59 -36.56
N GLU A 81 -15.10 12.50 -37.04
CA GLU A 81 -15.80 12.46 -38.32
C GLU A 81 -17.04 13.35 -38.31
N THR A 82 -17.81 13.30 -37.20
CA THR A 82 -18.97 14.20 -37.01
C THR A 82 -18.54 15.66 -37.01
N GLY A 83 -17.45 15.99 -36.30
CA GLY A 83 -16.91 17.35 -36.29
C GLY A 83 -16.40 17.81 -37.65
N ARG A 84 -15.72 16.92 -38.41
CA ARG A 84 -15.27 17.23 -39.76
C ARG A 84 -16.46 17.38 -40.75
N LYS A 85 -17.50 16.58 -40.59
CA LYS A 85 -18.72 16.69 -41.38
C LYS A 85 -19.43 18.00 -41.09
N TRP A 86 -19.63 18.31 -39.79
CA TRP A 86 -20.23 19.58 -39.37
C TRP A 86 -19.43 20.80 -39.92
N LYS A 87 -18.11 20.74 -39.80
CA LYS A 87 -17.25 21.85 -40.33
C LYS A 87 -17.40 21.98 -41.84
N ARG A 88 -17.37 20.89 -42.62
CA ARG A 88 -17.58 20.96 -44.07
C ARG A 88 -18.95 21.51 -44.41
N ASP A 89 -19.99 21.07 -43.72
CA ASP A 89 -21.35 21.54 -43.95
C ASP A 89 -21.48 23.03 -43.61
N HIS A 90 -20.82 23.47 -42.51
CA HIS A 90 -20.78 24.86 -42.08
C HIS A 90 -19.99 25.75 -43.05
N ASP A 91 -18.81 25.29 -43.50
CA ASP A 91 -17.98 26.04 -44.46
C ASP A 91 -18.67 26.20 -45.81
N ASN A 92 -19.51 25.23 -46.20
CA ASN A 92 -20.28 25.23 -47.46
C ASN A 92 -21.63 25.95 -47.38
N ARG A 93 -21.97 26.58 -46.24
CA ARG A 93 -23.21 27.38 -46.11
C ARG A 93 -23.25 28.55 -47.09
N ASN A 94 -24.44 28.84 -47.56
CA ASN A 94 -24.68 29.93 -48.50
C ASN A 94 -24.62 31.29 -47.76
N TRP A 95 -24.62 32.40 -48.53
CA TRP A 95 -24.52 33.76 -48.00
C TRP A 95 -25.63 34.08 -46.96
N ALA A 96 -26.86 33.67 -47.19
CA ALA A 96 -28.01 33.95 -46.32
C ALA A 96 -27.87 33.24 -44.96
N GLU A 97 -27.40 31.97 -44.95
CA GLU A 97 -27.13 31.19 -43.74
C GLU A 97 -25.98 31.79 -42.91
N LYS A 98 -24.90 32.25 -43.56
CA LYS A 98 -23.79 32.92 -42.90
C LYS A 98 -24.20 34.27 -42.29
N THR A 99 -25.14 34.96 -42.89
CA THR A 99 -25.68 36.23 -42.36
C THR A 99 -26.58 35.94 -41.12
N TRP A 100 -27.34 34.83 -41.15
CA TRP A 100 -28.16 34.39 -40.02
C TRP A 100 -27.32 34.07 -38.81
N ASP A 101 -26.24 33.29 -39.01
CA ASP A 101 -25.30 32.96 -37.93
C ASP A 101 -24.62 34.23 -37.31
N ALA A 102 -24.32 35.22 -38.11
CA ALA A 102 -23.75 36.49 -37.64
C ALA A 102 -24.72 37.34 -36.78
N ILE A 103 -26.03 37.13 -36.97
CA ILE A 103 -27.10 37.88 -36.27
C ILE A 103 -27.56 37.14 -35.00
N PHE A 104 -27.68 35.81 -35.05
CA PHE A 104 -28.30 35.00 -34.02
C PHE A 104 -27.28 34.10 -33.23
N GLY A 105 -26.01 34.13 -33.62
CA GLY A 105 -24.94 33.30 -33.08
C GLY A 105 -24.78 32.01 -33.87
N GLU A 106 -23.56 31.49 -33.93
CA GLU A 106 -23.25 30.22 -34.61
C GLU A 106 -23.86 29.04 -33.81
N ASP A 107 -24.35 28.05 -34.52
CA ASP A 107 -24.77 26.76 -33.91
C ASP A 107 -23.56 26.13 -33.17
N PRO A 108 -23.73 25.71 -31.92
CA PRO A 108 -22.64 25.06 -31.20
C PRO A 108 -22.17 23.82 -31.95
N VAL A 109 -20.86 23.61 -31.99
CA VAL A 109 -20.26 22.43 -32.57
C VAL A 109 -20.83 21.20 -31.89
N PRO A 110 -21.52 20.26 -32.61
CA PRO A 110 -22.23 19.14 -31.98
C PRO A 110 -21.28 17.98 -31.62
N ILE A 111 -20.14 18.31 -31.04
CA ILE A 111 -19.16 17.34 -30.59
C ILE A 111 -18.87 17.61 -29.11
N GLY A 112 -19.07 16.61 -28.29
CA GLY A 112 -18.69 16.63 -26.88
C GLY A 112 -17.17 16.86 -26.68
N PRO A 113 -16.75 17.06 -25.47
CA PRO A 113 -15.33 17.24 -25.15
C PRO A 113 -14.51 16.07 -25.70
N GLU A 114 -13.25 16.36 -26.08
CA GLU A 114 -12.32 15.33 -26.54
C GLU A 114 -12.08 14.32 -25.41
N ALA A 115 -12.35 13.05 -25.68
CA ALA A 115 -12.01 12.00 -24.74
C ALA A 115 -10.50 11.91 -24.61
N LYS A 116 -9.96 11.83 -23.41
CA LYS A 116 -8.51 11.67 -23.20
C LYS A 116 -8.17 10.19 -23.35
N PRO A 117 -7.10 9.85 -24.09
CA PRO A 117 -6.63 8.48 -24.15
C PRO A 117 -6.25 8.02 -22.73
N LEU A 118 -6.78 6.84 -22.35
CA LEU A 118 -6.45 6.22 -21.07
C LEU A 118 -5.17 5.42 -21.24
N PRO A 119 -4.10 5.70 -20.49
CA PRO A 119 -2.98 4.79 -20.40
C PRO A 119 -3.46 3.56 -19.61
N VAL A 120 -3.51 2.41 -20.27
CA VAL A 120 -3.89 1.17 -19.63
C VAL A 120 -2.63 0.34 -19.42
N SER A 121 -2.17 0.21 -18.18
CA SER A 121 -1.10 -0.72 -17.83
C SER A 121 -1.71 -2.09 -17.50
N VAL A 122 -1.10 -3.15 -18.02
CA VAL A 122 -1.42 -4.52 -17.63
C VAL A 122 -0.38 -4.97 -16.63
N PRO A 123 -0.75 -5.58 -15.48
CA PRO A 123 0.19 -6.16 -14.56
C PRO A 123 1.13 -7.12 -15.29
N GLN A 124 2.42 -6.93 -15.13
CA GLN A 124 3.40 -7.81 -15.76
C GLN A 124 3.59 -9.04 -14.89
N PRO A 125 3.57 -10.26 -15.47
CA PRO A 125 3.99 -11.45 -14.75
C PRO A 125 5.48 -11.33 -14.41
N VAL A 126 5.83 -11.52 -13.14
CA VAL A 126 7.21 -11.55 -12.68
C VAL A 126 7.66 -13.00 -12.59
N THR A 127 8.82 -13.31 -13.16
CA THR A 127 9.44 -14.64 -13.04
C THR A 127 10.38 -14.66 -11.85
N GLY A 128 10.03 -15.42 -10.81
CA GLY A 128 10.91 -15.70 -9.67
C GLY A 128 11.73 -16.97 -9.87
N LYS A 129 12.97 -16.98 -9.43
CA LYS A 129 13.79 -18.20 -9.41
C LYS A 129 13.55 -18.94 -8.09
N ARG A 130 13.07 -20.19 -8.18
CA ARG A 130 12.92 -21.04 -7.01
C ARG A 130 14.30 -21.53 -6.58
N GLU A 131 14.75 -21.15 -5.38
CA GLU A 131 15.97 -21.71 -4.83
C GLU A 131 15.70 -23.13 -4.35
N THR A 132 16.56 -24.06 -4.74
CA THR A 132 16.56 -25.42 -4.19
C THR A 132 16.94 -25.31 -2.72
N PRO A 133 16.19 -25.92 -1.77
CA PRO A 133 16.67 -26.06 -0.41
C PRO A 133 18.07 -26.66 -0.43
N ALA A 134 19.02 -26.04 0.25
CA ALA A 134 20.38 -26.55 0.32
C ALA A 134 20.35 -28.00 0.82
N PRO A 135 21.16 -28.91 0.26
CA PRO A 135 21.28 -30.26 0.77
C PRO A 135 21.68 -30.19 2.26
N GLY A 136 20.77 -30.58 3.17
CA GLY A 136 21.05 -30.55 4.62
C GLY A 136 20.20 -29.61 5.47
N SER A 137 19.31 -28.79 4.90
CA SER A 137 18.41 -27.92 5.70
C SER A 137 17.20 -28.66 6.31
N GLU A 138 16.95 -29.90 5.94
CA GLU A 138 16.04 -30.76 6.68
C GLU A 138 16.81 -31.50 7.76
N THR A 139 16.52 -31.24 9.02
CA THR A 139 16.96 -32.03 10.17
C THR A 139 16.35 -33.43 10.10
N GLY A 140 17.01 -34.32 9.36
CA GLY A 140 16.57 -35.67 9.21
C GLY A 140 17.32 -36.39 8.10
N SER A 141 18.47 -37.00 8.45
CA SER A 141 19.16 -38.04 7.69
C SER A 141 19.59 -37.64 6.25
N THR A 142 20.86 -37.50 6.04
CA THR A 142 21.58 -37.45 4.75
C THR A 142 21.46 -38.73 3.91
N ALA A 143 20.56 -39.64 4.23
CA ALA A 143 20.31 -40.92 3.58
C ALA A 143 18.85 -41.04 3.09
N GLY A 144 18.29 -39.93 2.54
CA GLY A 144 17.00 -39.97 1.86
C GLY A 144 17.08 -40.79 0.58
N THR A 145 16.04 -41.58 0.32
CA THR A 145 15.85 -42.28 -0.95
C THR A 145 14.49 -41.96 -1.53
N SER A 146 14.40 -41.94 -2.85
CA SER A 146 13.14 -41.90 -3.57
C SER A 146 12.96 -43.18 -4.37
N SER A 147 11.70 -43.60 -4.62
CA SER A 147 11.38 -44.75 -5.46
C SER A 147 10.31 -44.40 -6.48
N ALA A 148 10.45 -44.96 -7.69
CA ALA A 148 9.48 -44.75 -8.75
C ALA A 148 9.47 -45.90 -9.74
N ALA A 149 8.38 -46.02 -10.51
CA ALA A 149 8.34 -46.77 -11.76
C ALA A 149 8.79 -45.84 -12.91
N PRO A 150 9.92 -46.10 -13.61
CA PRO A 150 10.43 -45.25 -14.67
C PRO A 150 9.43 -45.00 -15.79
N ALA A 151 8.62 -46.02 -16.16
CA ALA A 151 7.61 -45.93 -17.20
C ALA A 151 6.55 -44.85 -16.93
N ASP A 152 6.16 -44.67 -15.64
CA ASP A 152 5.19 -43.64 -15.27
C ASP A 152 5.74 -42.23 -15.48
N LEU A 153 7.02 -42.00 -15.14
CA LEU A 153 7.71 -40.71 -15.37
C LEU A 153 7.93 -40.45 -16.87
N ARG A 154 8.25 -41.48 -17.64
CA ARG A 154 8.38 -41.39 -19.14
C ARG A 154 7.01 -41.04 -19.77
N SER A 155 5.94 -41.64 -19.29
CA SER A 155 4.59 -41.33 -19.75
C SER A 155 4.21 -39.87 -19.47
N PHE A 156 4.53 -39.36 -18.29
CA PHE A 156 4.38 -37.91 -17.99
C PHE A 156 5.21 -37.05 -18.93
N ALA A 157 6.49 -37.36 -19.15
CA ALA A 157 7.35 -36.60 -20.02
C ALA A 157 6.82 -36.52 -21.45
N SER A 158 6.38 -37.64 -22.01
CA SER A 158 5.80 -37.72 -23.35
C SER A 158 4.51 -36.93 -23.48
N ALA A 159 3.58 -37.09 -22.51
CA ALA A 159 2.33 -36.35 -22.49
C ALA A 159 2.56 -34.83 -22.35
N SER A 160 3.48 -34.43 -21.47
CA SER A 160 3.85 -33.03 -21.26
C SER A 160 4.51 -32.43 -22.50
N GLN A 161 5.39 -33.15 -23.19
CA GLN A 161 5.98 -32.67 -24.44
C GLN A 161 4.92 -32.41 -25.52
N THR A 162 3.98 -33.35 -25.71
CA THR A 162 2.87 -33.19 -26.68
C THR A 162 2.05 -31.94 -26.36
N LEU A 163 1.76 -31.69 -25.10
CA LEU A 163 1.03 -30.51 -24.66
C LEU A 163 1.82 -29.21 -24.86
N ASN A 164 3.13 -29.25 -24.68
CA ASN A 164 4.03 -28.09 -24.91
C ASN A 164 4.09 -27.76 -26.40
N ASP A 165 4.23 -28.77 -27.26
CA ASP A 165 4.29 -28.61 -28.72
C ASP A 165 3.01 -27.95 -29.28
N ALA A 166 1.86 -28.28 -28.72
CA ALA A 166 0.58 -27.66 -29.08
C ALA A 166 0.50 -26.15 -28.75
N LEU A 167 1.31 -25.68 -27.81
CA LEU A 167 1.35 -24.27 -27.38
C LEU A 167 2.55 -23.49 -27.97
N SER A 168 3.53 -24.15 -28.56
CA SER A 168 4.85 -23.57 -28.88
C SER A 168 4.78 -22.33 -29.79
N GLY A 169 3.81 -22.26 -30.72
CA GLY A 169 3.63 -21.12 -31.64
C GLY A 169 2.80 -19.95 -31.08
N GLN A 170 2.12 -20.14 -29.95
CA GLN A 170 1.14 -19.18 -29.44
C GLN A 170 1.77 -17.85 -28.96
N PRO A 171 2.87 -17.83 -28.18
CA PRO A 171 3.46 -16.58 -27.73
C PRO A 171 3.88 -15.67 -28.88
N ALA A 172 4.50 -16.24 -29.92
CA ALA A 172 4.94 -15.49 -31.10
C ALA A 172 3.73 -14.91 -31.88
N SER A 173 2.68 -15.72 -32.06
CA SER A 173 1.44 -15.29 -32.72
C SER A 173 0.76 -14.12 -31.99
N LEU A 174 0.59 -14.25 -30.66
CA LEU A 174 -0.02 -13.22 -29.85
C LEU A 174 0.82 -11.93 -29.82
N ARG A 175 2.15 -12.07 -29.72
CA ARG A 175 3.09 -10.92 -29.78
C ARG A 175 2.96 -10.18 -31.10
N GLY A 176 2.94 -10.88 -32.25
CA GLY A 176 2.79 -10.26 -33.56
C GLY A 176 1.48 -9.49 -33.71
N LYS A 177 0.37 -10.02 -33.18
CA LYS A 177 -0.92 -9.31 -33.14
C LYS A 177 -0.90 -8.08 -32.25
N TYR A 178 -0.29 -8.20 -31.08
CA TYR A 178 -0.10 -7.08 -30.17
C TYR A 178 0.76 -5.96 -30.78
N GLU A 179 1.86 -6.29 -31.45
CA GLU A 179 2.72 -5.34 -32.15
C GLU A 179 1.96 -4.63 -33.28
N THR A 180 1.14 -5.37 -34.03
CA THR A 180 0.26 -4.81 -35.08
C THR A 180 -0.77 -3.84 -34.49
N PHE A 181 -1.40 -4.20 -33.37
CA PHE A 181 -2.31 -3.33 -32.66
C PHE A 181 -1.61 -2.06 -32.17
N THR A 182 -0.48 -2.19 -31.50
CA THR A 182 0.31 -1.05 -30.96
C THR A 182 0.78 -0.11 -32.07
N ALA A 183 1.19 -0.65 -33.22
CA ALA A 183 1.58 0.17 -34.36
C ALA A 183 0.42 0.93 -35.00
N SER A 184 -0.80 0.40 -34.96
CA SER A 184 -1.99 0.97 -35.58
C SER A 184 -2.79 1.89 -34.63
N CYS A 185 -2.82 1.60 -33.34
CA CYS A 185 -3.56 2.36 -32.35
C CYS A 185 -2.77 3.62 -31.95
N LYS A 186 -3.26 4.80 -32.40
CA LYS A 186 -2.68 6.11 -32.05
C LYS A 186 -3.43 6.81 -30.92
N TRP A 187 -4.49 6.16 -30.43
CA TRP A 187 -5.38 6.75 -29.42
C TRP A 187 -4.90 6.52 -27.98
N GLY A 188 -4.20 5.44 -27.73
CA GLY A 188 -3.67 5.06 -26.42
C GLY A 188 -2.78 3.84 -26.55
N GLY A 189 -2.30 3.31 -25.44
CA GLY A 189 -1.41 2.14 -25.40
C GLY A 189 -1.83 1.15 -24.31
N VAL A 190 -1.56 -0.12 -24.57
CA VAL A 190 -1.64 -1.20 -23.59
C VAL A 190 -0.23 -1.72 -23.42
N SER A 191 0.30 -1.82 -22.20
CA SER A 191 1.62 -2.41 -21.93
C SER A 191 1.44 -3.89 -21.61
N ALA A 192 1.87 -4.78 -22.50
CA ALA A 192 1.66 -6.23 -22.35
C ALA A 192 2.89 -7.09 -22.72
N SER A 193 4.04 -6.48 -23.00
CA SER A 193 5.24 -7.21 -23.41
C SER A 193 5.69 -8.27 -22.40
N GLY A 194 5.59 -7.97 -21.10
CA GLY A 194 5.94 -8.88 -20.02
C GLY A 194 5.06 -10.14 -19.97
N VAL A 195 3.79 -10.05 -20.38
CA VAL A 195 2.89 -11.21 -20.44
C VAL A 195 3.37 -12.23 -21.47
N PHE A 196 3.82 -11.76 -22.65
CA PHE A 196 4.35 -12.65 -23.69
C PHE A 196 5.70 -13.26 -23.26
N THR A 197 6.55 -12.49 -22.60
CA THR A 197 7.82 -13.00 -22.02
C THR A 197 7.54 -14.07 -20.97
N ALA A 198 6.56 -13.86 -20.11
CA ALA A 198 6.15 -14.86 -19.12
C ALA A 198 5.57 -16.12 -19.77
N TYR A 199 4.87 -15.98 -20.91
CA TYR A 199 4.38 -17.15 -21.64
C TYR A 199 5.56 -17.96 -22.23
N ASP A 200 6.55 -17.30 -22.84
CA ASP A 200 7.78 -17.97 -23.28
C ASP A 200 8.49 -18.69 -22.11
N THR A 201 8.57 -18.03 -20.95
CA THR A 201 9.15 -18.62 -19.73
C THR A 201 8.37 -19.84 -19.25
N TYR A 202 7.02 -19.78 -19.29
CA TYR A 202 6.16 -20.91 -18.95
C TYR A 202 6.43 -22.13 -19.82
N LEU A 203 6.57 -21.94 -21.14
CA LEU A 203 6.89 -23.03 -22.06
C LEU A 203 8.32 -23.59 -21.83
N THR A 204 9.28 -22.71 -21.57
CA THR A 204 10.63 -23.11 -21.20
C THR A 204 10.65 -23.96 -19.93
N ASN A 205 9.93 -23.54 -18.90
CA ASN A 205 9.80 -24.28 -17.65
C ASN A 205 9.13 -25.65 -17.86
N ASN A 206 8.10 -25.71 -18.71
CA ASN A 206 7.45 -26.99 -19.08
C ASN A 206 8.43 -27.92 -19.80
N GLY A 207 9.30 -27.40 -20.69
CA GLY A 207 10.37 -28.17 -21.31
C GLY A 207 11.39 -28.69 -20.29
N ASN A 208 11.72 -27.89 -19.28
CA ASN A 208 12.58 -28.31 -18.17
C ASN A 208 11.92 -29.42 -17.33
N ASP A 209 10.59 -29.37 -17.10
CA ASP A 209 9.86 -30.45 -16.41
C ASP A 209 9.92 -31.78 -17.18
N VAL A 210 9.87 -31.74 -18.52
CA VAL A 210 10.06 -32.91 -19.39
C VAL A 210 11.47 -33.47 -19.23
N THR A 211 12.48 -32.63 -19.28
CA THR A 211 13.88 -33.01 -19.09
C THR A 211 14.11 -33.58 -17.68
N TRP A 212 13.55 -32.93 -16.69
CA TRP A 212 13.58 -33.38 -15.30
C TRP A 212 13.02 -34.79 -15.15
N ALA A 213 11.80 -35.04 -15.65
CA ALA A 213 11.15 -36.34 -15.54
C ALA A 213 11.93 -37.43 -16.30
N ASN A 214 12.47 -37.13 -17.49
CA ASN A 214 13.29 -38.05 -18.26
C ASN A 214 14.60 -38.37 -17.54
N THR A 215 15.26 -37.40 -16.92
CA THR A 215 16.53 -37.60 -16.20
C THR A 215 16.33 -38.49 -14.97
N VAL A 216 15.26 -38.20 -14.20
CA VAL A 216 14.90 -38.98 -12.99
C VAL A 216 14.50 -40.40 -13.38
N ALA A 217 13.71 -40.57 -14.46
CA ALA A 217 13.34 -41.90 -14.98
C ALA A 217 14.61 -42.73 -15.37
N ALA A 218 15.54 -42.10 -16.11
CA ALA A 218 16.80 -42.78 -16.49
C ALA A 218 17.65 -43.21 -15.28
N ALA A 219 17.64 -42.42 -14.19
CA ALA A 219 18.35 -42.81 -12.97
C ALA A 219 17.71 -44.03 -12.31
N PHE A 220 16.38 -44.11 -12.28
CA PHE A 220 15.65 -45.30 -11.79
C PHE A 220 15.81 -46.51 -12.70
N GLU A 221 15.77 -46.33 -14.02
CA GLU A 221 16.03 -47.40 -15.02
C GLU A 221 17.41 -48.04 -14.83
N ALA A 222 18.43 -47.20 -14.60
CA ALA A 222 19.82 -47.64 -14.42
C ALA A 222 20.01 -48.57 -13.18
N VAL A 223 19.13 -48.49 -12.19
CA VAL A 223 19.21 -49.30 -10.95
C VAL A 223 18.32 -50.51 -10.99
N GLY A 224 17.13 -50.44 -11.58
CA GLY A 224 16.11 -51.51 -11.47
C GLY A 224 15.54 -51.99 -12.81
N GLY A 225 15.92 -51.40 -13.95
CA GLY A 225 15.33 -51.72 -15.27
C GLY A 225 14.02 -50.96 -15.53
N GLU A 226 13.45 -51.18 -16.72
CA GLU A 226 12.29 -50.39 -17.20
C GLU A 226 10.93 -50.75 -16.53
N ASP A 227 10.80 -52.03 -16.10
CA ASP A 227 9.48 -52.62 -15.74
C ASP A 227 9.23 -52.72 -14.23
N GLY A 228 10.06 -52.14 -13.35
CA GLY A 228 9.95 -52.30 -11.91
C GLY A 228 10.02 -50.98 -11.12
N ILE A 229 9.52 -51.02 -9.88
CA ILE A 229 9.78 -49.92 -8.92
C ILE A 229 11.23 -50.07 -8.44
N SER A 230 12.04 -49.06 -8.68
CA SER A 230 13.41 -48.97 -8.20
C SER A 230 13.59 -47.84 -7.21
N THR A 231 14.64 -47.96 -6.36
CA THR A 231 14.94 -46.97 -5.31
C THR A 231 16.34 -46.41 -5.55
N VAL A 232 16.45 -45.09 -5.59
CA VAL A 232 17.71 -44.35 -5.83
C VAL A 232 17.91 -43.33 -4.70
N SER A 233 19.15 -43.07 -4.29
CA SER A 233 19.44 -42.04 -3.30
C SER A 233 19.12 -40.66 -3.82
N ASP A 234 18.58 -39.81 -2.96
CA ASP A 234 18.22 -38.43 -3.30
C ASP A 234 19.46 -37.64 -3.78
N ALA A 235 20.63 -37.92 -3.21
CA ALA A 235 21.91 -37.31 -3.66
C ALA A 235 22.27 -37.69 -5.11
N ALA A 236 22.02 -38.92 -5.51
CA ALA A 236 22.28 -39.35 -6.87
C ALA A 236 21.30 -38.70 -7.87
N LEU A 237 20.01 -38.62 -7.52
CA LEU A 237 18.99 -37.95 -8.34
C LEU A 237 19.33 -36.45 -8.50
N GLN A 238 19.75 -35.78 -7.42
CA GLN A 238 20.19 -34.40 -7.46
C GLN A 238 21.40 -34.22 -8.42
N ALA A 239 22.42 -35.07 -8.30
CA ALA A 239 23.60 -35.03 -9.17
C ALA A 239 23.28 -35.28 -10.65
N CYS A 240 22.33 -36.20 -10.94
CA CYS A 240 21.85 -36.43 -12.30
C CYS A 240 21.17 -35.19 -12.91
N LEU A 241 20.31 -34.49 -12.12
CA LEU A 241 19.64 -33.27 -12.57
C LEU A 241 20.66 -32.13 -12.81
N GLU A 242 21.63 -31.94 -11.91
CA GLU A 242 22.72 -30.98 -12.08
C GLU A 242 23.51 -31.23 -13.34
N ALA A 243 23.87 -32.49 -13.61
CA ALA A 243 24.57 -32.89 -14.83
C ALA A 243 23.75 -32.64 -16.10
N ALA A 244 22.43 -32.76 -16.02
CA ALA A 244 21.49 -32.42 -17.10
C ALA A 244 21.23 -30.91 -17.24
N GLY A 245 21.77 -30.07 -16.34
CA GLY A 245 21.57 -28.63 -16.36
C GLY A 245 20.15 -28.23 -15.97
N VAL A 246 19.42 -29.07 -15.24
CA VAL A 246 18.03 -28.84 -14.86
C VAL A 246 17.92 -28.63 -13.34
N SER A 247 17.23 -27.57 -12.93
CA SER A 247 16.93 -27.34 -11.51
C SER A 247 15.95 -28.38 -11.00
N ALA A 248 16.16 -28.85 -9.77
CA ALA A 248 15.22 -29.76 -9.10
C ALA A 248 13.85 -29.11 -8.84
N SER A 249 13.81 -27.80 -8.80
CA SER A 249 12.58 -27.00 -8.56
C SER A 249 12.25 -26.12 -9.76
N ARG A 250 10.95 -26.00 -10.05
CA ARG A 250 10.44 -25.14 -11.12
C ARG A 250 10.53 -23.66 -10.73
N THR A 251 10.90 -22.82 -11.69
CA THR A 251 10.76 -21.35 -11.56
C THR A 251 9.27 -20.98 -11.56
N GLN A 252 8.85 -20.25 -10.56
CA GLN A 252 7.47 -19.78 -10.44
C GLN A 252 7.26 -18.46 -11.20
N ILE A 253 6.14 -18.36 -11.92
CA ILE A 253 5.68 -17.11 -12.52
C ILE A 253 4.77 -16.44 -11.50
N THR A 254 5.13 -15.22 -11.10
CA THR A 254 4.26 -14.38 -10.27
C THR A 254 3.74 -13.20 -11.09
N ILE A 255 2.47 -12.86 -10.88
CA ILE A 255 1.89 -11.62 -11.38
C ILE A 255 1.86 -10.69 -10.20
N GLU A 256 2.48 -9.51 -10.33
CA GLU A 256 2.45 -8.51 -9.26
C GLU A 256 1.00 -8.12 -8.98
N PRO A 257 0.52 -8.26 -7.74
CA PRO A 257 -0.78 -7.73 -7.38
C PRO A 257 -0.75 -6.21 -7.52
N ALA A 258 -1.74 -5.65 -8.19
CA ALA A 258 -1.91 -4.20 -8.19
C ALA A 258 -2.02 -3.70 -6.75
N GLY A 259 -1.19 -2.71 -6.36
CA GLY A 259 -1.22 -2.15 -5.00
C GLY A 259 -0.12 -2.61 -4.05
N VAL A 260 1.01 -3.06 -4.57
CA VAL A 260 2.17 -3.50 -3.78
C VAL A 260 2.92 -2.36 -3.08
N GLN A 261 2.67 -1.12 -3.48
CA GLN A 261 3.29 0.07 -2.93
C GLN A 261 2.51 0.61 -1.73
N GLY A 262 3.20 1.38 -0.87
CA GLY A 262 2.62 2.00 0.31
C GLY A 262 2.33 1.05 1.47
N GLY A 263 1.70 1.57 2.51
CA GLY A 263 1.43 0.90 3.78
C GLY A 263 0.22 -0.04 3.73
N GLN A 264 0.35 -1.21 3.15
CA GLN A 264 -0.71 -2.22 3.10
C GLN A 264 -0.88 -2.91 4.46
N VAL A 265 -2.02 -2.78 5.10
CA VAL A 265 -2.32 -3.38 6.42
C VAL A 265 -2.37 -4.91 6.42
N THR A 266 -2.51 -5.54 5.26
CA THR A 266 -2.60 -7.00 5.12
C THR A 266 -1.27 -7.66 4.84
N THR A 267 -0.18 -6.90 4.65
CA THR A 267 1.16 -7.43 4.43
C THR A 267 2.05 -7.26 5.66
N GLY A 268 3.30 -7.72 5.59
CA GLY A 268 4.27 -7.63 6.66
C GLY A 268 5.48 -6.79 6.26
N TYR A 269 6.06 -6.14 7.25
CA TYR A 269 7.26 -5.33 7.11
C TYR A 269 8.32 -5.79 8.11
N ALA A 270 9.57 -5.68 7.74
CA ALA A 270 10.70 -5.94 8.61
C ALA A 270 11.71 -4.79 8.53
N ASP A 271 12.41 -4.55 9.63
CA ASP A 271 13.42 -3.50 9.82
C ASP A 271 12.92 -2.07 9.44
N ASP A 272 13.70 -1.24 8.77
CA ASP A 272 13.32 0.09 8.26
C ASP A 272 12.57 -0.06 6.93
N PRO A 273 11.27 0.21 6.90
CA PRO A 273 10.37 -0.90 6.65
C PRO A 273 10.53 -1.44 5.23
N VAL A 274 10.99 -2.66 5.14
CA VAL A 274 11.01 -3.46 3.92
C VAL A 274 9.76 -4.34 3.90
N ASN A 275 8.95 -4.22 2.85
CA ASN A 275 7.81 -5.10 2.65
C ASN A 275 8.30 -6.52 2.36
N THR A 276 8.03 -7.44 3.27
CA THR A 276 8.57 -8.81 3.19
C THR A 276 7.89 -9.65 2.10
N LEU A 277 6.78 -9.21 1.49
CA LEU A 277 6.20 -9.85 0.31
C LEU A 277 6.93 -9.45 -0.97
N THR A 278 7.19 -8.15 -1.15
CA THR A 278 7.56 -7.57 -2.43
C THR A 278 9.00 -7.11 -2.49
N GLY A 279 9.65 -6.97 -1.34
CA GLY A 279 10.98 -6.39 -1.23
C GLY A 279 11.01 -4.87 -1.42
N ASN A 280 9.85 -4.21 -1.44
CA ASN A 280 9.76 -2.77 -1.51
C ASN A 280 10.31 -2.15 -0.22
N PHE A 281 11.38 -1.35 -0.33
CA PHE A 281 11.80 -0.45 0.75
C PHE A 281 10.88 0.76 0.75
N MET A 282 10.31 1.05 1.90
CA MET A 282 9.39 2.16 2.10
C MET A 282 9.98 3.09 3.14
N GLU A 283 10.22 4.37 2.80
CA GLU A 283 10.76 5.37 3.73
C GLU A 283 9.74 6.48 3.95
N PRO A 284 9.00 6.44 5.07
CA PRO A 284 8.08 7.52 5.44
C PRO A 284 8.83 8.64 6.16
N GLU A 285 8.71 9.88 5.65
CA GLU A 285 9.33 11.07 6.20
C GLU A 285 8.29 12.11 6.58
N ILE A 286 8.38 12.63 7.79
CA ILE A 286 7.53 13.71 8.28
C ILE A 286 8.33 15.02 8.25
N ASP A 287 8.05 15.88 7.29
CA ASP A 287 8.77 17.15 7.12
C ASP A 287 8.22 18.23 8.04
N LEU A 288 6.89 18.35 8.11
CA LEU A 288 6.18 19.32 8.95
C LEU A 288 4.90 18.68 9.50
N ALA A 289 4.70 18.74 10.80
CA ALA A 289 3.49 18.30 11.46
C ALA A 289 3.03 19.29 12.52
N PHE A 290 1.71 19.37 12.72
CA PHE A 290 1.11 20.11 13.82
C PHE A 290 0.54 19.15 14.85
N ALA A 291 0.62 19.54 16.12
CA ALA A 291 0.00 18.80 17.22
C ALA A 291 -1.39 19.37 17.55
N GLY A 292 -2.09 18.71 18.47
CA GLY A 292 -3.36 19.19 19.03
C GLY A 292 -4.52 19.23 18.03
N GLY A 293 -5.29 20.30 18.03
CA GLY A 293 -6.50 20.44 17.23
C GLY A 293 -6.27 20.46 15.72
N CYS A 294 -5.05 20.71 15.29
CA CYS A 294 -4.62 20.67 13.88
C CYS A 294 -3.77 19.46 13.53
N GLY A 295 -3.77 18.40 14.34
CA GLY A 295 -2.93 17.21 14.14
C GLY A 295 -3.13 16.47 12.82
N ALA A 296 -4.24 16.72 12.10
CA ALA A 296 -4.47 16.19 10.76
C ALA A 296 -3.60 16.85 9.67
N LEU A 297 -3.05 18.05 9.94
CA LEU A 297 -2.18 18.77 9.01
C LEU A 297 -0.74 18.33 9.20
N ALA A 298 -0.26 17.53 8.26
CA ALA A 298 1.14 17.14 8.18
C ALA A 298 1.57 17.06 6.71
N LEU A 299 2.81 17.44 6.42
CA LEU A 299 3.47 17.16 5.16
C LEU A 299 4.32 15.91 5.34
N ILE A 300 3.85 14.81 4.77
CA ILE A 300 4.47 13.50 4.82
C ILE A 300 4.84 13.09 3.40
N ARG A 301 6.02 12.56 3.23
CA ARG A 301 6.51 11.92 2.00
C ARG A 301 6.76 10.45 2.28
N VAL A 302 6.49 9.60 1.31
CA VAL A 302 6.79 8.17 1.40
C VAL A 302 7.56 7.76 0.15
N TYR A 303 8.77 7.27 0.34
CA TYR A 303 9.53 6.64 -0.73
C TYR A 303 9.10 5.19 -0.89
N ASN A 304 9.00 4.73 -2.13
CA ASN A 304 8.75 3.34 -2.48
C ASN A 304 9.80 2.90 -3.52
N SER A 305 10.70 2.00 -3.16
CA SER A 305 11.76 1.54 -4.07
C SER A 305 11.23 0.80 -5.30
N SER A 306 10.00 0.28 -5.23
CA SER A 306 9.32 -0.38 -6.36
C SER A 306 8.54 0.59 -7.25
N SER A 307 8.44 1.88 -6.89
CA SER A 307 7.73 2.87 -7.69
C SER A 307 8.62 3.47 -8.77
N GLU A 308 8.14 3.49 -10.01
CA GLU A 308 8.76 4.19 -11.14
C GLU A 308 8.13 5.58 -11.37
N GLU A 309 7.10 5.95 -10.59
CA GLU A 309 6.44 7.25 -10.70
C GLU A 309 7.32 8.35 -10.13
N ALA A 310 7.30 9.52 -10.80
CA ALA A 310 7.96 10.72 -10.32
C ALA A 310 6.89 11.69 -9.78
N GLY A 311 6.75 11.74 -8.46
CA GLY A 311 5.85 12.64 -7.76
C GLY A 311 6.42 14.04 -7.54
N ALA A 312 5.77 14.83 -6.68
CA ALA A 312 6.14 16.19 -6.31
C ALA A 312 7.57 16.32 -5.76
N PHE A 313 8.10 15.25 -5.19
CA PHE A 313 9.45 15.14 -4.60
C PHE A 313 10.43 14.30 -5.42
N GLY A 314 10.09 13.96 -6.65
CA GLY A 314 10.95 13.19 -7.56
C GLY A 314 10.63 11.71 -7.63
N PRO A 315 11.48 10.91 -8.33
CA PRO A 315 11.23 9.48 -8.55
C PRO A 315 11.09 8.68 -7.26
N GLY A 316 10.11 7.79 -7.21
CA GLY A 316 9.84 6.89 -6.09
C GLY A 316 9.16 7.54 -4.88
N TRP A 317 9.08 8.87 -4.81
CA TRP A 317 8.43 9.59 -3.73
C TRP A 317 6.96 9.87 -4.02
N SER A 318 6.11 9.58 -3.04
CA SER A 318 4.68 9.88 -3.03
C SER A 318 4.33 10.74 -1.83
N SER A 319 3.26 11.51 -1.95
CA SER A 319 2.73 12.37 -0.89
C SER A 319 1.25 12.67 -1.12
N ALA A 320 0.63 13.38 -0.19
CA ALA A 320 -0.74 13.88 -0.38
C ALA A 320 -0.88 14.83 -1.59
N LEU A 321 0.23 15.40 -2.09
CA LEU A 321 0.24 16.26 -3.28
C LEU A 321 0.03 15.46 -4.58
N ASP A 322 0.40 14.19 -4.57
CA ASP A 322 0.36 13.25 -5.70
C ASP A 322 -0.92 12.39 -5.68
N ALA A 323 -1.65 12.41 -4.56
CA ALA A 323 -2.87 11.66 -4.39
C ALA A 323 -3.91 12.03 -5.46
N ARG A 324 -4.58 11.04 -6.06
CA ARG A 324 -5.54 11.24 -7.14
C ARG A 324 -6.47 10.06 -7.33
N LEU A 325 -7.62 10.29 -7.93
CA LEU A 325 -8.46 9.24 -8.50
C LEU A 325 -8.25 9.15 -10.01
N GLU A 326 -7.86 8.00 -10.50
CA GLU A 326 -7.79 7.67 -11.92
C GLU A 326 -9.09 6.96 -12.30
N LEU A 327 -9.83 7.57 -13.24
CA LEU A 327 -11.14 7.08 -13.62
C LEU A 327 -11.07 6.30 -14.94
N GLY A 328 -11.30 5.01 -14.85
CA GLY A 328 -11.39 4.12 -16.01
C GLY A 328 -12.82 3.62 -16.24
N ASP A 329 -13.04 2.97 -17.39
CA ASP A 329 -14.35 2.44 -17.75
C ASP A 329 -14.76 1.24 -16.90
N GLU A 330 -13.80 0.39 -16.51
CA GLU A 330 -14.04 -0.82 -15.72
C GLU A 330 -13.82 -0.63 -14.22
N ALA A 331 -13.00 0.35 -13.85
CA ALA A 331 -12.67 0.64 -12.46
C ALA A 331 -12.19 2.08 -12.28
N ALA A 332 -12.32 2.59 -11.06
CA ALA A 332 -11.57 3.74 -10.60
C ALA A 332 -10.43 3.27 -9.70
N VAL A 333 -9.26 3.91 -9.79
CA VAL A 333 -8.11 3.63 -8.94
C VAL A 333 -7.77 4.86 -8.12
N TRP A 334 -7.76 4.73 -6.81
CA TRP A 334 -7.28 5.76 -5.92
C TRP A 334 -5.78 5.54 -5.66
N VAL A 335 -4.95 6.42 -6.20
CA VAL A 335 -3.54 6.55 -5.83
C VAL A 335 -3.48 7.34 -4.54
N ARG A 336 -3.01 6.72 -3.47
CA ARG A 336 -2.96 7.30 -2.14
C ARG A 336 -1.71 8.16 -1.91
N ASP A 337 -1.71 8.85 -0.79
CA ASP A 337 -0.59 9.67 -0.30
C ASP A 337 0.70 8.88 -0.04
N ASP A 338 0.61 7.58 0.21
CA ASP A 338 1.74 6.66 0.40
C ASP A 338 2.14 5.89 -0.87
N GLY A 339 1.51 6.19 -2.01
CA GLY A 339 1.72 5.50 -3.28
C GLY A 339 0.92 4.21 -3.44
N ALA A 340 0.13 3.79 -2.44
CA ALA A 340 -0.72 2.62 -2.55
C ALA A 340 -1.88 2.86 -3.53
N HIS A 341 -2.23 1.83 -4.28
CA HIS A 341 -3.34 1.84 -5.22
C HIS A 341 -4.54 1.08 -4.65
N VAL A 342 -5.71 1.70 -4.65
CA VAL A 342 -6.97 1.10 -4.22
C VAL A 342 -7.94 1.09 -5.39
N THR A 343 -8.39 -0.10 -5.80
CA THR A 343 -9.23 -0.28 -6.98
C THR A 343 -10.71 -0.41 -6.58
N PHE A 344 -11.56 0.40 -7.20
CA PHE A 344 -13.02 0.35 -7.11
C PHE A 344 -13.59 -0.17 -8.43
N PRO A 345 -14.07 -1.42 -8.51
CA PRO A 345 -14.63 -1.96 -9.74
C PRO A 345 -15.91 -1.24 -10.13
N ARG A 346 -16.15 -1.07 -11.43
CA ARG A 346 -17.38 -0.47 -11.94
C ARG A 346 -18.59 -1.37 -11.63
N LEU A 347 -19.67 -0.77 -11.14
CA LEU A 347 -20.91 -1.47 -10.84
C LEU A 347 -22.09 -0.62 -11.29
N GLY A 348 -22.66 -0.92 -12.46
CA GLY A 348 -23.69 -0.10 -13.09
C GLY A 348 -23.17 1.31 -13.36
N ASP A 349 -23.94 2.34 -12.96
CA ASP A 349 -23.54 3.75 -13.10
C ASP A 349 -22.60 4.23 -11.98
N GLY A 350 -22.29 3.39 -11.00
CA GLY A 350 -21.43 3.69 -9.86
C GLY A 350 -20.23 2.76 -9.74
N TRP A 351 -19.72 2.62 -8.51
CA TRP A 351 -18.59 1.75 -8.19
C TRP A 351 -18.96 0.78 -7.07
N GLY A 352 -18.40 -0.41 -7.13
CA GLY A 352 -18.45 -1.39 -6.05
C GLY A 352 -17.51 -1.03 -4.89
N ARG A 353 -17.59 -1.80 -3.81
CA ARG A 353 -16.63 -1.73 -2.70
C ARG A 353 -15.22 -1.99 -3.22
N ALA A 354 -14.24 -1.31 -2.64
CA ALA A 354 -12.84 -1.46 -3.01
C ALA A 354 -12.37 -2.92 -2.92
N VAL A 355 -11.48 -3.30 -3.80
CA VAL A 355 -10.87 -4.64 -3.78
C VAL A 355 -9.97 -4.76 -2.55
N GLY A 356 -10.29 -5.70 -1.66
CA GLY A 356 -9.50 -5.98 -0.47
C GLY A 356 -9.53 -4.91 0.63
N ALA A 357 -10.49 -3.96 0.59
CA ALA A 357 -10.60 -2.91 1.61
C ALA A 357 -12.06 -2.52 1.89
N ASN A 358 -12.29 -1.92 3.08
CA ASN A 358 -13.57 -1.37 3.50
C ASN A 358 -13.70 0.10 3.08
N LEU A 359 -13.62 0.33 1.78
CA LEU A 359 -13.69 1.65 1.17
C LEU A 359 -14.76 1.69 0.09
N TRP A 360 -15.44 2.81 -0.04
CA TRP A 360 -16.51 3.05 -1.02
C TRP A 360 -16.27 4.34 -1.77
N LEU A 361 -16.44 4.30 -3.08
CA LEU A 361 -16.39 5.47 -3.94
C LEU A 361 -17.82 5.84 -4.35
N THR A 362 -18.22 7.09 -4.10
CA THR A 362 -19.53 7.64 -4.44
C THR A 362 -19.41 8.96 -5.19
N ALA A 363 -20.40 9.27 -6.03
CA ALA A 363 -20.51 10.58 -6.68
C ALA A 363 -21.51 11.44 -5.91
N GLU A 364 -21.14 12.68 -5.58
CA GLU A 364 -22.00 13.65 -4.91
C GLU A 364 -22.17 14.91 -5.76
N GLY A 365 -23.34 15.54 -5.70
CA GLY A 365 -23.56 16.85 -6.33
C GLY A 365 -23.80 16.84 -7.85
N ALA A 366 -24.11 15.70 -8.48
CA ALA A 366 -24.43 15.61 -9.89
C ALA A 366 -25.88 16.08 -10.24
N GLY A 367 -26.35 17.17 -9.63
CA GLY A 367 -27.64 17.79 -9.95
C GLY A 367 -27.51 18.83 -11.06
N ALA A 368 -28.51 18.92 -11.95
CA ALA A 368 -28.57 19.94 -12.99
C ALA A 368 -28.52 21.36 -12.35
N GLY A 369 -27.36 21.99 -12.39
CA GLY A 369 -27.16 23.35 -11.86
C GLY A 369 -25.92 23.55 -10.99
N ASP A 370 -25.11 22.52 -10.75
CA ASP A 370 -23.84 22.67 -10.01
C ASP A 370 -22.73 23.16 -10.98
N PRO A 371 -22.26 24.42 -10.88
CA PRO A 371 -21.18 24.93 -11.72
C PRO A 371 -19.83 24.31 -11.39
N ALA A 372 -19.71 23.52 -10.34
CA ALA A 372 -18.48 22.84 -9.91
C ALA A 372 -18.33 21.41 -10.45
N GLY A 373 -19.33 20.87 -11.20
CA GLY A 373 -19.18 19.64 -12.00
C GLY A 373 -19.17 18.34 -11.19
N GLY A 374 -19.86 18.26 -10.05
CA GLY A 374 -19.93 17.05 -9.22
C GLY A 374 -18.61 16.74 -8.46
N ARG A 375 -18.72 15.99 -7.39
CA ARG A 375 -17.56 15.54 -6.59
C ARG A 375 -17.55 14.03 -6.48
N LEU A 376 -16.37 13.45 -6.37
CA LEU A 376 -16.16 12.05 -6.06
C LEU A 376 -15.68 11.96 -4.61
N VAL A 377 -16.24 11.01 -3.87
CA VAL A 377 -15.94 10.86 -2.44
C VAL A 377 -15.59 9.40 -2.15
N VAL A 378 -14.41 9.19 -1.62
CA VAL A 378 -14.02 7.92 -0.99
C VAL A 378 -14.32 8.02 0.50
N GLY A 379 -15.04 7.04 1.03
CA GLY A 379 -15.37 6.92 2.46
C GLY A 379 -14.97 5.57 3.01
N ASP A 380 -14.69 5.52 4.32
CA ASP A 380 -14.49 4.28 5.09
C ASP A 380 -15.57 4.08 6.16
N ASN A 381 -15.47 3.03 6.97
CA ASN A 381 -16.38 2.76 8.09
C ASN A 381 -16.11 3.63 9.33
N ASP A 382 -14.91 4.22 9.42
CA ASP A 382 -14.47 4.99 10.59
C ASP A 382 -14.85 6.47 10.46
N GLY A 383 -15.52 6.85 9.35
CA GLY A 383 -15.91 8.21 9.04
C GLY A 383 -14.84 9.01 8.30
N GLY A 384 -13.79 8.34 7.85
CA GLY A 384 -12.81 8.92 6.94
C GLY A 384 -13.45 9.31 5.61
N ARG A 385 -13.06 10.46 5.08
CA ARG A 385 -13.67 11.03 3.88
C ARG A 385 -12.61 11.77 3.04
N TRP A 386 -12.43 11.35 1.80
CA TRP A 386 -11.53 11.96 0.82
C TRP A 386 -12.33 12.43 -0.38
N VAL A 387 -12.30 13.72 -0.63
CA VAL A 387 -13.09 14.39 -1.66
C VAL A 387 -12.21 14.75 -2.84
N PHE A 388 -12.69 14.43 -4.03
CA PHE A 388 -12.02 14.70 -5.30
C PHE A 388 -12.94 15.50 -6.23
N THR A 389 -12.35 16.20 -7.19
CA THR A 389 -13.09 16.78 -8.31
C THR A 389 -13.67 15.66 -9.20
N ALA A 390 -14.58 16.00 -10.09
CA ALA A 390 -15.09 15.07 -11.10
C ALA A 390 -13.98 14.50 -12.02
N THR A 391 -12.80 15.12 -12.07
CA THR A 391 -11.63 14.66 -12.83
C THR A 391 -10.60 13.93 -11.98
N GLY A 392 -10.92 13.64 -10.71
CA GLY A 392 -10.06 12.86 -9.81
C GLY A 392 -8.98 13.65 -9.05
N ALA A 393 -8.93 14.99 -9.16
CA ALA A 393 -7.98 15.77 -8.38
C ALA A 393 -8.44 15.91 -6.92
N PRO A 394 -7.56 15.79 -5.90
CA PRO A 394 -7.95 15.92 -4.50
C PRO A 394 -8.41 17.34 -4.15
N VAL A 395 -9.46 17.43 -3.36
CA VAL A 395 -10.07 18.68 -2.83
C VAL A 395 -9.85 18.77 -1.33
N SER A 396 -10.21 17.72 -0.59
CA SER A 396 -10.02 17.66 0.86
C SER A 396 -9.94 16.23 1.35
N GLY A 397 -9.43 16.04 2.56
CA GLY A 397 -9.38 14.75 3.22
C GLY A 397 -9.52 14.86 4.73
N SER A 398 -10.22 13.91 5.34
CA SER A 398 -10.27 13.72 6.79
C SER A 398 -10.14 12.23 7.10
N ARG A 399 -9.54 11.90 8.25
CA ARG A 399 -9.44 10.52 8.75
C ARG A 399 -10.33 10.37 9.98
N GLY A 400 -11.17 9.35 9.96
CA GLY A 400 -12.14 9.13 11.03
C GLY A 400 -13.08 10.31 11.22
N ALA A 401 -13.47 10.58 12.47
CA ALA A 401 -14.26 11.76 12.85
C ALA A 401 -13.41 13.05 12.97
N GLY A 402 -12.17 13.02 12.48
CA GLY A 402 -11.23 14.14 12.60
C GLY A 402 -11.55 15.31 11.68
N THR A 403 -10.84 16.41 11.92
CA THR A 403 -10.91 17.63 11.12
C THR A 403 -10.33 17.43 9.72
N ALA A 404 -10.83 18.22 8.77
CA ALA A 404 -10.41 18.11 7.37
C ALA A 404 -9.22 19.02 7.03
N VAL A 405 -8.40 18.55 6.12
CA VAL A 405 -7.43 19.37 5.37
C VAL A 405 -7.94 19.59 3.96
N SER A 406 -7.68 20.74 3.37
CA SER A 406 -8.07 21.09 2.00
C SER A 406 -6.85 21.50 1.17
N TYR A 407 -6.91 21.21 -0.14
CA TYR A 407 -5.81 21.42 -1.08
C TYR A 407 -6.10 22.60 -2.00
N VAL A 408 -5.36 23.70 -1.80
CA VAL A 408 -5.45 24.89 -2.65
C VAL A 408 -4.53 24.72 -3.86
N ARG A 409 -5.08 24.90 -5.06
CA ARG A 409 -4.36 24.68 -6.32
C ARG A 409 -4.17 25.97 -7.11
N SER A 410 -3.03 26.08 -7.78
CA SER A 410 -2.74 27.09 -8.79
C SER A 410 -1.98 26.41 -9.94
N GLY A 411 -2.35 26.70 -11.19
CA GLY A 411 -1.72 26.08 -12.35
C GLY A 411 -1.77 24.55 -12.39
N GLY A 412 -2.78 23.92 -11.73
CA GLY A 412 -2.91 22.47 -11.63
C GLY A 412 -2.12 21.82 -10.49
N ARG A 413 -1.22 22.54 -9.79
CA ARG A 413 -0.42 22.06 -8.67
C ARG A 413 -1.01 22.51 -7.34
N VAL A 414 -0.83 21.70 -6.29
CA VAL A 414 -1.16 22.10 -4.91
C VAL A 414 -0.11 23.10 -4.43
N VAL A 415 -0.54 24.32 -4.12
CA VAL A 415 0.36 25.39 -3.63
C VAL A 415 0.23 25.63 -2.13
N ARG A 416 -0.86 25.13 -1.52
CA ARG A 416 -1.07 25.24 -0.08
C ARG A 416 -2.02 24.14 0.40
N VAL A 417 -1.75 23.61 1.59
CA VAL A 417 -2.63 22.70 2.32
C VAL A 417 -3.13 23.44 3.54
N ASP A 418 -4.44 23.59 3.66
CA ASP A 418 -5.10 24.32 4.74
C ASP A 418 -5.82 23.34 5.66
N HIS A 419 -5.64 23.49 6.98
CA HIS A 419 -6.48 22.87 7.98
C HIS A 419 -7.71 23.76 8.24
N GLU A 420 -8.89 23.17 8.46
CA GLU A 420 -10.13 23.91 8.68
C GLU A 420 -10.07 24.87 9.89
N ARG A 421 -9.17 24.63 10.86
CA ARG A 421 -8.94 25.50 12.03
C ARG A 421 -7.86 26.57 11.79
N GLY A 422 -7.42 26.79 10.54
CA GLY A 422 -6.65 27.96 10.14
C GLY A 422 -5.13 27.81 10.06
N ARG A 423 -4.54 26.66 10.49
CA ARG A 423 -3.12 26.37 10.21
C ARG A 423 -2.93 25.90 8.77
N SER A 424 -1.76 26.18 8.18
CA SER A 424 -1.50 25.83 6.79
C SER A 424 -0.04 25.50 6.52
N VAL A 425 0.22 24.83 5.39
CA VAL A 425 1.54 24.59 4.80
C VAL A 425 1.52 25.12 3.37
N CYS A 426 2.39 26.10 3.07
CA CYS A 426 2.59 26.65 1.73
C CYS A 426 3.75 25.94 1.02
N LEU A 427 3.61 25.70 -0.29
CA LEU A 427 4.56 24.97 -1.11
C LEU A 427 5.14 25.88 -2.20
N THR A 428 6.45 25.85 -2.34
CA THR A 428 7.18 26.51 -3.43
C THR A 428 7.63 25.46 -4.43
N TRP A 429 7.24 25.67 -5.68
CA TRP A 429 7.56 24.78 -6.79
C TRP A 429 8.62 25.40 -7.69
N ASP A 430 9.54 24.59 -8.15
CA ASP A 430 10.39 24.93 -9.29
C ASP A 430 9.57 24.80 -10.58
N GLU A 431 9.50 25.86 -11.37
CA GLU A 431 8.68 25.91 -12.58
C GLU A 431 9.25 25.05 -13.71
N GLU A 432 10.57 24.87 -13.76
CA GLU A 432 11.26 24.14 -14.82
C GLU A 432 11.17 22.63 -14.59
N THR A 433 11.47 22.16 -13.38
CA THR A 433 11.49 20.74 -13.04
C THR A 433 10.14 20.21 -12.59
N GLY A 434 9.23 21.09 -12.16
CA GLY A 434 7.93 20.71 -11.62
C GLY A 434 7.99 20.01 -10.26
N ARG A 435 9.00 20.33 -9.44
CA ARG A 435 9.22 19.75 -8.11
C ARG A 435 9.04 20.77 -7.00
N VAL A 436 8.70 20.29 -5.82
CA VAL A 436 8.65 21.12 -4.61
C VAL A 436 10.07 21.38 -4.15
N VAL A 437 10.46 22.65 -4.01
CA VAL A 437 11.78 23.07 -3.55
C VAL A 437 11.76 23.63 -2.13
N ALA A 438 10.59 24.03 -1.62
CA ALA A 438 10.44 24.42 -0.23
C ALA A 438 8.99 24.22 0.24
N ALA A 439 8.82 23.94 1.54
CA ALA A 439 7.55 23.92 2.24
C ALA A 439 7.65 24.77 3.49
N ARG A 440 6.66 25.67 3.71
CA ARG A 440 6.64 26.57 4.86
C ARG A 440 5.32 26.45 5.62
N ALA A 441 5.41 26.13 6.89
CA ALA A 441 4.29 26.10 7.81
C ALA A 441 3.85 27.52 8.23
N SER A 442 2.57 27.70 8.59
CA SER A 442 2.01 28.96 9.06
C SER A 442 2.63 29.49 10.36
N ASP A 443 3.32 28.63 11.11
CA ASP A 443 4.07 28.98 12.33
C ASP A 443 5.52 29.43 12.05
N GLY A 444 5.94 29.40 10.78
CA GLY A 444 7.25 29.85 10.33
C GLY A 444 8.30 28.75 10.17
N ARG A 445 8.04 27.50 10.56
CA ARG A 445 8.93 26.36 10.25
C ARG A 445 9.00 26.16 8.73
N GLU A 446 10.18 25.80 8.23
CA GLU A 446 10.43 25.65 6.79
C GLU A 446 11.30 24.41 6.54
N VAL A 447 11.04 23.73 5.43
CA VAL A 447 11.88 22.67 4.87
C VAL A 447 12.27 23.06 3.45
N VAL A 448 13.55 22.89 3.12
CA VAL A 448 14.11 23.12 1.79
C VAL A 448 14.60 21.82 1.20
N TYR A 449 14.23 21.54 -0.03
CA TYR A 449 14.54 20.29 -0.73
C TYR A 449 15.60 20.53 -1.80
N SER A 450 16.55 19.59 -1.91
CA SER A 450 17.62 19.60 -2.90
C SER A 450 17.57 18.35 -3.78
N TYR A 451 17.89 18.54 -5.07
CA TYR A 451 17.82 17.50 -6.08
C TYR A 451 19.13 17.38 -6.85
N ASP A 452 19.47 16.21 -7.33
CA ASP A 452 20.59 15.99 -8.24
C ASP A 452 20.24 16.35 -9.71
N GLY A 453 21.22 16.20 -10.60
CA GLY A 453 21.05 16.47 -12.03
C GLY A 453 20.07 15.52 -12.75
N ALA A 454 19.75 14.36 -12.18
CA ALA A 454 18.72 13.43 -12.65
C ALA A 454 17.34 13.75 -12.05
N GLY A 455 17.26 14.73 -11.14
CA GLY A 455 16.05 15.16 -10.48
C GLY A 455 15.62 14.22 -9.36
N ARG A 456 16.53 13.44 -8.80
CA ARG A 456 16.31 12.61 -7.63
C ARG A 456 16.51 13.46 -6.37
N LEU A 457 15.68 13.30 -5.37
CA LEU A 457 15.80 14.01 -4.09
C LEU A 457 17.07 13.54 -3.37
N VAL A 458 17.96 14.47 -3.03
CA VAL A 458 19.22 14.16 -2.32
C VAL A 458 19.26 14.76 -0.92
N GLY A 459 18.32 15.64 -0.58
CA GLY A 459 18.24 16.16 0.78
C GLY A 459 16.98 16.95 1.06
N ALA A 460 16.58 16.95 2.34
CA ALA A 460 15.57 17.81 2.93
C ALA A 460 16.18 18.46 4.17
N ALA A 461 16.24 19.78 4.22
CA ALA A 461 16.88 20.52 5.29
C ALA A 461 15.87 21.39 6.04
N GLY A 462 15.88 21.35 7.37
CA GLY A 462 14.93 22.03 8.24
C GLY A 462 13.76 21.14 8.67
N GLY A 463 12.63 21.75 9.05
CA GLY A 463 11.45 21.05 9.53
C GLY A 463 11.64 20.35 10.87
N ASP A 464 10.79 19.37 11.13
CA ASP A 464 10.74 18.66 12.41
C ASP A 464 11.90 17.65 12.58
N SER A 465 12.40 17.09 11.47
CA SER A 465 13.51 16.12 11.46
C SER A 465 14.91 16.75 11.56
N GLY A 466 15.03 18.06 11.41
CA GLY A 466 16.31 18.78 11.38
C GLY A 466 17.10 18.65 10.09
N GLY A 467 16.82 17.66 9.27
CA GLY A 467 17.41 17.41 7.97
C GLY A 467 17.61 15.92 7.67
N ARG A 468 17.55 15.58 6.40
CA ARG A 468 17.71 14.23 5.84
C ARG A 468 18.58 14.29 4.60
N GLY A 469 19.47 13.34 4.44
CA GLY A 469 20.26 13.10 3.24
C GLY A 469 19.88 11.79 2.58
N TYR A 470 19.90 11.75 1.25
CA TYR A 470 19.52 10.60 0.46
C TYR A 470 20.61 10.29 -0.57
N GLU A 471 21.21 9.11 -0.47
CA GLU A 471 22.20 8.63 -1.41
C GLU A 471 21.59 7.55 -2.31
N TRP A 472 21.73 7.72 -3.61
CA TRP A 472 21.16 6.82 -4.60
C TRP A 472 22.18 5.79 -5.07
N ASP A 473 21.76 4.54 -5.16
CA ASP A 473 22.53 3.47 -5.78
C ASP A 473 22.44 3.62 -7.30
N GLU A 474 23.58 3.86 -7.94
CA GLU A 474 23.66 4.14 -9.38
C GLU A 474 23.35 2.91 -10.23
N ASP A 475 23.59 1.69 -9.73
CA ASP A 475 23.36 0.45 -10.46
C ASP A 475 21.86 0.11 -10.54
N SER A 476 21.15 0.26 -9.44
CA SER A 476 19.70 -0.01 -9.37
C SER A 476 18.84 1.22 -9.68
N GLY A 477 19.41 2.43 -9.58
CA GLY A 477 18.66 3.70 -9.66
C GLY A 477 17.73 3.94 -8.49
N ARG A 478 17.92 3.25 -7.34
CA ARG A 478 17.08 3.31 -6.16
C ARG A 478 17.78 4.00 -4.99
N LEU A 479 17.01 4.38 -3.98
CA LEU A 479 17.54 4.96 -2.75
C LEU A 479 18.39 3.92 -1.99
N GLY A 480 19.72 4.08 -2.00
CA GLY A 480 20.66 3.20 -1.33
C GLY A 480 20.77 3.51 0.15
N ARG A 481 20.89 4.81 0.52
CA ARG A 481 21.07 5.22 1.92
C ARG A 481 20.19 6.37 2.33
N VAL A 482 19.75 6.30 3.57
CA VAL A 482 19.11 7.39 4.31
C VAL A 482 20.06 7.82 5.42
N VAL A 483 20.36 9.12 5.46
CA VAL A 483 21.31 9.70 6.40
C VAL A 483 20.62 10.79 7.20
N ASP A 484 20.72 10.75 8.52
CA ASP A 484 20.14 11.78 9.38
C ASP A 484 21.03 13.04 9.45
N ALA A 485 20.56 14.06 10.18
CA ALA A 485 21.26 15.34 10.31
C ALA A 485 22.59 15.24 11.13
N ASP A 486 22.80 14.18 11.89
CA ASP A 486 24.06 13.91 12.59
C ASP A 486 25.07 13.14 11.72
N GLY A 487 24.69 12.78 10.49
CA GLY A 487 25.51 11.96 9.59
C GLY A 487 25.43 10.47 9.88
N VAL A 488 24.46 10.03 10.67
CA VAL A 488 24.23 8.60 10.92
C VAL A 488 23.46 8.00 9.77
N VAL A 489 23.96 6.92 9.19
CA VAL A 489 23.26 6.14 8.17
C VAL A 489 22.21 5.30 8.88
N GLU A 490 20.94 5.62 8.68
CA GLU A 490 19.81 4.91 9.32
C GLU A 490 19.45 3.64 8.55
N ALA A 491 19.43 3.71 7.23
CA ALA A 491 19.25 2.57 6.36
C ALA A 491 20.29 2.56 5.24
N ASP A 492 20.90 1.38 4.95
CA ASP A 492 21.83 1.16 3.83
C ASP A 492 21.38 -0.12 3.12
N ASN A 493 20.79 0.04 1.93
CA ASN A 493 20.09 -0.98 1.17
C ASN A 493 20.93 -1.47 0.00
N VAL A 494 20.93 -2.78 -0.20
CA VAL A 494 21.42 -3.42 -1.43
C VAL A 494 20.23 -4.13 -2.08
N TYR A 495 20.08 -3.95 -3.39
CA TYR A 495 18.97 -4.49 -4.16
C TYR A 495 19.39 -5.69 -5.02
N ASP A 496 18.45 -6.59 -5.28
CA ASP A 496 18.64 -7.68 -6.26
C ASP A 496 18.32 -7.17 -7.68
N GLY A 497 18.57 -8.03 -8.69
CA GLY A 497 18.32 -7.69 -10.09
C GLY A 497 16.83 -7.46 -10.45
N ALA A 498 15.90 -7.76 -9.53
CA ALA A 498 14.48 -7.45 -9.65
C ALA A 498 14.09 -6.16 -8.91
N GLY A 499 15.07 -5.47 -8.28
CA GLY A 499 14.83 -4.23 -7.54
C GLY A 499 14.26 -4.40 -6.15
N ARG A 500 14.33 -5.62 -5.58
CA ARG A 500 13.91 -5.90 -4.22
C ARG A 500 15.09 -5.77 -3.28
N VAL A 501 14.86 -5.33 -2.05
CA VAL A 501 15.92 -5.27 -1.03
C VAL A 501 16.47 -6.68 -0.77
N LEU A 502 17.75 -6.87 -1.00
CA LEU A 502 18.47 -8.10 -0.72
C LEU A 502 19.09 -8.09 0.69
N THR A 503 19.68 -6.94 1.07
CA THR A 503 20.19 -6.70 2.42
C THR A 503 19.93 -5.26 2.82
N GLN A 504 19.70 -5.06 4.11
CA GLN A 504 19.61 -3.75 4.73
C GLN A 504 20.53 -3.70 5.94
N ARG A 505 21.28 -2.61 6.08
CA ARG A 505 22.07 -2.31 7.27
C ARG A 505 21.41 -1.17 8.04
N SER A 506 21.11 -1.39 9.31
CA SER A 506 20.56 -0.40 10.23
C SER A 506 21.63 0.49 10.87
N ALA A 507 21.21 1.55 11.57
CA ALA A 507 22.10 2.52 12.22
C ALA A 507 23.04 1.90 13.28
N ASP A 508 22.63 0.84 13.96
CA ASP A 508 23.46 0.08 14.92
C ASP A 508 24.42 -0.91 14.25
N GLY A 509 24.44 -0.96 12.91
CA GLY A 509 25.34 -1.79 12.10
C GLY A 509 24.85 -3.22 11.88
N ARG A 510 23.66 -3.59 12.35
CA ARG A 510 23.05 -4.88 12.07
C ARG A 510 22.77 -4.98 10.58
N VAL A 511 23.09 -6.13 9.97
CA VAL A 511 22.79 -6.43 8.58
C VAL A 511 21.72 -7.51 8.51
N THR A 512 20.59 -7.16 7.97
CA THR A 512 19.48 -8.08 7.71
C THR A 512 19.51 -8.54 6.25
N ARG A 513 19.31 -9.82 6.01
CA ARG A 513 19.22 -10.42 4.69
C ARG A 513 17.79 -10.88 4.42
N TYR A 514 17.31 -10.57 3.22
CA TYR A 514 16.00 -10.98 2.70
C TYR A 514 16.18 -12.05 1.62
N SER A 515 15.50 -13.17 1.76
CA SER A 515 15.50 -14.26 0.78
C SER A 515 14.06 -14.53 0.35
N TYR A 516 13.74 -14.17 -0.89
CA TYR A 516 12.41 -14.33 -1.46
C TYR A 516 12.26 -15.72 -2.04
N LEU A 517 11.56 -16.58 -1.32
CA LEU A 517 11.37 -17.98 -1.65
C LEU A 517 10.08 -18.17 -2.44
N PRO A 518 9.97 -19.27 -3.20
CA PRO A 518 8.75 -19.60 -3.93
C PRO A 518 7.55 -19.83 -3.00
N GLY A 519 6.33 -19.65 -3.57
CA GLY A 519 5.11 -19.83 -2.81
C GLY A 519 4.76 -18.65 -1.93
N LEU A 520 5.29 -17.44 -2.28
CA LEU A 520 5.07 -16.21 -1.51
C LEU A 520 5.58 -16.36 -0.07
N VAL A 521 6.80 -16.84 0.07
CA VAL A 521 7.49 -17.02 1.35
C VAL A 521 8.74 -16.17 1.35
N THR A 522 8.99 -15.42 2.40
CA THR A 522 10.22 -14.65 2.57
C THR A 522 10.91 -15.03 3.86
N GLN A 523 12.19 -15.33 3.79
CA GLN A 523 13.04 -15.50 4.95
C GLN A 523 13.79 -14.20 5.22
N VAL A 524 13.69 -13.72 6.45
CA VAL A 524 14.40 -12.55 6.95
C VAL A 524 15.33 -13.01 8.06
N ALA A 525 16.64 -12.81 7.90
CA ALA A 525 17.66 -13.33 8.80
C ALA A 525 18.81 -12.33 9.00
N ASP A 526 19.60 -12.51 10.06
CA ASP A 526 20.87 -11.81 10.22
C ASP A 526 21.84 -12.22 9.08
N ALA A 527 22.90 -11.45 8.85
CA ALA A 527 23.87 -11.69 7.78
C ALA A 527 24.52 -13.07 7.83
N ASP A 528 24.70 -13.64 9.02
CA ASP A 528 25.22 -14.98 9.26
C ASP A 528 24.19 -16.11 9.15
N GLY A 529 22.92 -15.76 8.82
CA GLY A 529 21.80 -16.68 8.72
C GLY A 529 21.14 -16.99 10.07
N GLY A 530 21.60 -16.37 11.15
CA GLY A 530 20.96 -16.48 12.47
C GLY A 530 19.63 -15.73 12.55
N ARG A 531 18.85 -16.00 13.60
CA ARG A 531 17.56 -15.33 13.90
C ARG A 531 16.60 -15.27 12.69
N ALA A 532 16.57 -16.33 11.88
CA ALA A 532 15.76 -16.38 10.67
C ALA A 532 14.27 -16.46 11.00
N ASN A 533 13.50 -15.45 10.59
CA ASN A 533 12.05 -15.48 10.60
C ASN A 533 11.54 -15.78 9.20
N THR A 534 10.47 -16.56 9.09
CA THR A 534 9.83 -16.91 7.83
C THR A 534 8.45 -16.28 7.73
N TRP A 535 8.25 -15.46 6.72
CA TRP A 535 7.00 -14.77 6.43
C TRP A 535 6.26 -15.51 5.32
N ILE A 536 4.98 -15.80 5.52
CA ILE A 536 4.18 -16.66 4.63
C ILE A 536 2.94 -15.90 4.21
N TYR A 537 2.67 -15.86 2.90
CA TYR A 537 1.57 -15.10 2.30
C TYR A 537 0.60 -16.00 1.53
N ASP A 538 -0.65 -15.57 1.44
CA ASP A 538 -1.63 -16.20 0.56
C ASP A 538 -1.47 -15.72 -0.90
N SER A 539 -2.25 -16.31 -1.81
CA SER A 539 -2.23 -15.95 -3.23
C SER A 539 -2.65 -14.51 -3.57
N ARG A 540 -3.15 -13.76 -2.58
CA ARG A 540 -3.50 -12.34 -2.70
C ARG A 540 -2.45 -11.42 -2.08
N GLY A 541 -1.33 -11.97 -1.64
CA GLY A 541 -0.25 -11.22 -1.00
C GLY A 541 -0.54 -10.80 0.44
N ARG A 542 -1.48 -11.47 1.13
CA ARG A 542 -1.81 -11.17 2.53
C ARG A 542 -1.03 -12.09 3.46
N LEU A 543 -0.49 -11.52 4.53
CA LEU A 543 0.29 -12.25 5.53
C LEU A 543 -0.60 -13.24 6.28
N ILE A 544 -0.30 -14.54 6.15
CA ILE A 544 -1.04 -15.62 6.80
C ILE A 544 -0.22 -16.34 7.87
N GLY A 545 1.07 -16.05 7.99
CA GLY A 545 1.90 -16.63 9.03
C GLY A 545 3.28 -16.05 9.13
N VAL A 546 3.82 -16.06 10.34
CA VAL A 546 5.22 -15.77 10.63
C VAL A 546 5.75 -16.89 11.53
N VAL A 547 6.84 -17.52 11.11
CA VAL A 547 7.54 -18.54 11.91
C VAL A 547 8.85 -17.94 12.37
N ASP A 548 9.10 -17.92 13.68
CA ASP A 548 10.36 -17.41 14.24
C ASP A 548 11.50 -18.44 14.16
N ALA A 549 12.70 -18.01 14.53
CA ALA A 549 13.89 -18.87 14.53
C ALA A 549 13.81 -20.07 15.49
N ALA A 550 12.91 -20.05 16.48
CA ALA A 550 12.64 -21.15 17.38
C ALA A 550 11.56 -22.11 16.86
N GLY A 551 10.93 -21.79 15.71
CA GLY A 551 9.88 -22.58 15.09
C GLY A 551 8.47 -22.26 15.60
N ASN A 552 8.29 -21.24 16.46
CA ASN A 552 6.97 -20.84 16.91
C ASN A 552 6.26 -20.02 15.81
N ARG A 553 4.98 -20.32 15.60
CA ARG A 553 4.22 -19.74 14.49
C ARG A 553 3.10 -18.83 14.98
N GLN A 554 3.07 -17.62 14.44
CA GLN A 554 1.86 -16.78 14.40
C GLN A 554 1.10 -17.06 13.11
N SER A 555 -0.24 -16.98 13.14
CA SER A 555 -1.05 -17.19 11.94
C SER A 555 -2.17 -16.16 11.86
N ALA A 556 -2.57 -15.83 10.63
CA ALA A 556 -3.69 -14.96 10.36
C ALA A 556 -4.57 -15.55 9.24
N ALA A 557 -5.85 -15.24 9.26
CA ALA A 557 -6.75 -15.49 8.15
C ALA A 557 -7.56 -14.22 7.85
N TRP A 558 -7.90 -14.04 6.59
CA TRP A 558 -8.51 -12.84 6.07
C TRP A 558 -9.76 -13.16 5.25
N ASP A 559 -10.79 -12.34 5.35
CA ASP A 559 -11.90 -12.40 4.42
C ASP A 559 -11.53 -11.76 3.06
N ARG A 560 -12.43 -11.80 2.10
CA ARG A 560 -12.19 -11.23 0.76
C ARG A 560 -12.01 -9.71 0.75
N TRP A 561 -12.36 -9.02 1.83
CA TRP A 561 -12.31 -7.56 1.97
C TRP A 561 -11.11 -7.07 2.79
N GLY A 562 -10.18 -7.98 3.14
CA GLY A 562 -9.01 -7.63 3.92
C GLY A 562 -9.28 -7.51 5.43
N ASN A 563 -10.43 -7.98 5.93
CA ASN A 563 -10.66 -8.06 7.38
C ASN A 563 -9.97 -9.30 7.94
N GLN A 564 -9.23 -9.12 9.04
CA GLN A 564 -8.59 -10.23 9.75
C GLN A 564 -9.63 -11.01 10.57
N VAL A 565 -10.09 -12.13 10.02
CA VAL A 565 -11.11 -12.98 10.66
C VAL A 565 -10.54 -13.93 11.70
N MET A 566 -9.24 -14.17 11.70
CA MET A 566 -8.56 -14.98 12.72
C MET A 566 -7.11 -14.48 12.88
N ALA A 567 -6.67 -14.43 14.12
CA ALA A 567 -5.26 -14.32 14.50
C ALA A 567 -4.94 -15.41 15.51
N ALA A 568 -3.77 -16.06 15.40
CA ALA A 568 -3.26 -16.98 16.39
C ALA A 568 -1.85 -16.57 16.78
N ASP A 569 -1.61 -16.44 18.07
CA ASP A 569 -0.31 -16.13 18.64
C ASP A 569 0.62 -17.34 18.67
N ARG A 570 1.89 -17.14 19.03
CA ARG A 570 2.92 -18.18 19.08
C ARG A 570 2.65 -19.26 20.13
N ASP A 571 1.90 -18.95 21.18
CA ASP A 571 1.44 -19.89 22.21
C ASP A 571 0.20 -20.69 21.80
N GLY A 572 -0.35 -20.39 20.59
CA GLY A 572 -1.54 -21.04 20.05
C GLY A 572 -2.86 -20.39 20.46
N ALA A 573 -2.83 -19.32 21.27
CA ALA A 573 -4.03 -18.55 21.60
C ALA A 573 -4.64 -17.95 20.34
N ARG A 574 -5.96 -18.14 20.14
CA ARG A 574 -6.65 -17.72 18.91
C ARG A 574 -7.69 -16.65 19.20
N THR A 575 -7.67 -15.59 18.42
CA THR A 575 -8.73 -14.60 18.36
C THR A 575 -9.47 -14.78 17.04
N VAL A 576 -10.79 -14.92 17.11
CA VAL A 576 -11.69 -15.06 15.95
C VAL A 576 -12.61 -13.86 15.89
N ARG A 577 -12.79 -13.29 14.71
CA ARG A 577 -13.59 -12.09 14.46
C ARG A 577 -14.63 -12.34 13.37
N VAL A 578 -15.81 -11.80 13.56
CA VAL A 578 -16.89 -11.80 12.59
C VAL A 578 -17.18 -10.35 12.19
N PHE A 579 -17.31 -10.12 10.91
CA PHE A 579 -17.62 -8.82 10.34
C PHE A 579 -18.96 -8.87 9.61
N ASP A 580 -19.70 -7.76 9.62
CA ASP A 580 -20.93 -7.63 8.85
C ASP A 580 -20.68 -7.35 7.36
N GLY A 581 -21.75 -7.19 6.58
CA GLY A 581 -21.66 -6.91 5.14
C GLY A 581 -20.94 -5.59 4.80
N ARG A 582 -20.82 -4.66 5.74
CA ARG A 582 -20.07 -3.41 5.61
C ARG A 582 -18.63 -3.50 6.12
N GLY A 583 -18.22 -4.66 6.65
CA GLY A 583 -16.88 -4.87 7.19
C GLY A 583 -16.68 -4.30 8.59
N ARG A 584 -17.76 -4.07 9.34
CA ARG A 584 -17.70 -3.64 10.74
C ARG A 584 -17.65 -4.89 11.63
N LEU A 585 -16.79 -4.85 12.66
CA LEU A 585 -16.68 -5.94 13.64
C LEU A 585 -18.00 -6.09 14.40
N VAL A 586 -18.59 -7.30 14.38
CA VAL A 586 -19.83 -7.61 15.11
C VAL A 586 -19.64 -8.62 16.22
N GLU A 587 -18.65 -9.53 16.11
CA GLU A 587 -18.28 -10.47 17.17
C GLU A 587 -16.77 -10.68 17.23
N GLU A 588 -16.24 -10.86 18.42
CA GLU A 588 -14.87 -11.29 18.67
C GLU A 588 -14.86 -12.35 19.79
N LEU A 589 -14.08 -13.41 19.58
CA LEU A 589 -13.75 -14.40 20.60
C LEU A 589 -12.23 -14.43 20.75
N THR A 590 -11.75 -14.01 21.92
CA THR A 590 -10.31 -14.01 22.20
C THR A 590 -9.80 -15.37 22.66
N GLY A 591 -8.48 -15.61 22.60
CA GLY A 591 -7.82 -16.81 23.10
C GLY A 591 -8.01 -17.04 24.61
N ALA A 592 -8.28 -15.98 25.36
CA ALA A 592 -8.63 -16.04 26.79
C ALA A 592 -10.10 -16.43 27.05
N GLY A 593 -10.89 -16.71 26.02
CA GLY A 593 -12.28 -17.10 26.12
C GLY A 593 -13.27 -15.93 26.33
N VAL A 594 -12.83 -14.67 26.18
CA VAL A 594 -13.72 -13.52 26.23
C VAL A 594 -14.46 -13.43 24.89
N ARG A 595 -15.79 -13.49 24.96
CA ARG A 595 -16.67 -13.24 23.82
C ARG A 595 -17.19 -11.81 23.89
N SER A 596 -16.99 -11.05 22.81
CA SER A 596 -17.52 -9.69 22.66
C SER A 596 -18.45 -9.60 21.46
N SER A 597 -19.49 -8.80 21.56
CA SER A 597 -20.34 -8.42 20.42
C SER A 597 -20.52 -6.91 20.36
N VAL A 598 -20.60 -6.37 19.14
CA VAL A 598 -20.70 -4.94 18.88
C VAL A 598 -21.96 -4.68 18.04
N VAL A 599 -22.77 -3.73 18.49
CA VAL A 599 -23.96 -3.26 17.77
C VAL A 599 -23.69 -1.88 17.20
N TRP A 600 -23.99 -1.72 15.93
CA TRP A 600 -23.77 -0.50 15.15
C TRP A 600 -25.11 0.12 14.74
N ASP A 601 -25.16 1.45 14.68
CA ASP A 601 -26.28 2.16 14.05
C ASP A 601 -26.09 2.33 12.53
N GLU A 602 -27.06 2.96 11.88
CA GLU A 602 -27.06 3.23 10.42
C GLU A 602 -25.97 4.22 9.98
N SER A 603 -25.40 4.97 10.91
CA SER A 603 -24.33 5.97 10.69
C SER A 603 -22.93 5.41 10.97
N ASP A 604 -22.79 4.08 11.06
CA ASP A 604 -21.53 3.39 11.39
C ASP A 604 -20.94 3.83 12.75
N ARG A 605 -21.82 4.02 13.78
CA ARG A 605 -21.42 4.33 15.14
C ARG A 605 -21.76 3.15 16.06
N VAL A 606 -20.86 2.84 17.00
CA VAL A 606 -21.07 1.79 18.00
C VAL A 606 -22.11 2.24 19.01
N VAL A 607 -23.24 1.55 19.13
CA VAL A 607 -24.28 1.86 20.11
C VAL A 607 -24.27 0.94 21.34
N GLU A 608 -23.70 -0.26 21.20
CA GLU A 608 -23.59 -1.19 22.32
C GLU A 608 -22.39 -2.13 22.12
N VAL A 609 -21.67 -2.38 23.20
CA VAL A 609 -20.65 -3.43 23.27
C VAL A 609 -21.02 -4.35 24.42
N ARG A 610 -21.11 -5.65 24.15
CA ARG A 610 -21.29 -6.71 25.15
C ARG A 610 -20.02 -7.51 25.24
N ALA A 611 -19.57 -7.80 26.43
CA ALA A 611 -18.42 -8.66 26.68
C ALA A 611 -18.77 -9.69 27.77
N THR A 612 -18.50 -10.96 27.49
CA THR A 612 -18.66 -12.06 28.44
C THR A 612 -17.30 -12.70 28.68
N PRO A 613 -16.65 -12.46 29.81
CA PRO A 613 -15.36 -13.05 30.13
C PRO A 613 -15.55 -14.51 30.60
N GLY A 614 -15.20 -15.50 29.75
CA GLY A 614 -15.32 -16.92 30.07
C GLY A 614 -16.72 -17.31 30.52
N ASP A 615 -16.82 -17.87 31.73
CA ASP A 615 -18.09 -18.24 32.39
C ASP A 615 -18.67 -17.08 33.24
N GLY A 616 -18.10 -15.88 33.16
CA GLY A 616 -18.53 -14.73 33.95
C GLY A 616 -19.84 -14.10 33.46
N PRO A 617 -20.36 -13.12 34.19
CA PRO A 617 -21.56 -12.38 33.77
C PRO A 617 -21.26 -11.52 32.54
N GLU A 618 -22.29 -11.30 31.73
CA GLU A 618 -22.22 -10.39 30.57
C GLU A 618 -22.08 -8.93 31.05
N CYS A 619 -21.09 -8.23 30.57
CA CYS A 619 -20.83 -6.81 30.77
C CYS A 619 -21.33 -6.04 29.55
N VAL A 620 -22.23 -5.07 29.75
CA VAL A 620 -22.83 -4.30 28.63
C VAL A 620 -22.50 -2.82 28.77
N THR A 621 -21.80 -2.27 27.79
CA THR A 621 -21.56 -0.83 27.68
C THR A 621 -22.42 -0.26 26.57
N ARG A 622 -23.10 0.86 26.80
CA ARG A 622 -23.97 1.53 25.82
C ARG A 622 -23.49 2.93 25.51
N PHE A 623 -23.64 3.31 24.24
CA PHE A 623 -23.24 4.61 23.73
C PHE A 623 -24.44 5.33 23.12
N ALA A 624 -24.56 6.62 23.38
CA ALA A 624 -25.56 7.47 22.74
C ALA A 624 -24.86 8.69 22.13
N TYR A 625 -25.43 9.20 21.06
CA TYR A 625 -24.87 10.26 20.23
C TYR A 625 -25.88 11.38 20.03
N GLU A 626 -25.41 12.61 19.82
CA GLU A 626 -26.23 13.75 19.45
C GLU A 626 -26.14 14.02 17.94
N GLY A 627 -27.30 14.03 17.27
CA GLY A 627 -27.40 14.32 15.85
C GLY A 627 -26.50 13.43 15.00
N ALA A 628 -25.71 14.03 14.12
CA ALA A 628 -24.76 13.36 13.22
C ALA A 628 -23.35 13.21 13.82
N ASP A 629 -23.11 13.65 15.06
CA ASP A 629 -21.80 13.56 15.68
C ASP A 629 -21.36 12.09 15.83
N ARG A 630 -20.11 11.83 15.59
CA ARG A 630 -19.51 10.48 15.75
C ARG A 630 -18.92 10.27 17.15
N HIS A 631 -18.84 11.30 17.96
CA HIS A 631 -18.39 11.19 19.34
C HIS A 631 -19.60 10.94 20.27
N PRO A 632 -19.52 9.96 21.20
CA PRO A 632 -20.63 9.68 22.09
C PRO A 632 -20.84 10.83 23.10
N SER A 633 -22.07 11.30 23.20
CA SER A 633 -22.48 12.26 24.24
C SER A 633 -22.77 11.59 25.58
N ARG A 634 -23.03 10.28 25.58
CA ARG A 634 -23.31 9.50 26.78
C ARG A 634 -22.80 8.07 26.67
N ILE A 635 -22.10 7.61 27.70
CA ILE A 635 -21.65 6.25 27.87
C ILE A 635 -22.21 5.68 29.15
N VAL A 636 -22.82 4.50 29.11
CA VAL A 636 -23.31 3.76 30.28
C VAL A 636 -22.44 2.52 30.43
N ASP A 637 -21.71 2.42 31.53
CA ASP A 637 -20.88 1.27 31.86
C ASP A 637 -21.71 0.05 32.33
N PRO A 638 -21.12 -1.13 32.48
CA PRO A 638 -21.83 -2.35 32.90
C PRO A 638 -22.48 -2.25 34.29
N GLU A 639 -21.96 -1.42 35.19
CA GLU A 639 -22.45 -1.21 36.53
C GLU A 639 -23.60 -0.15 36.55
N GLY A 640 -23.91 0.45 35.39
CA GLY A 640 -24.93 1.49 35.25
C GLY A 640 -24.42 2.92 35.50
N GLY A 641 -23.12 3.07 35.71
CA GLY A 641 -22.48 4.38 35.81
C GLY A 641 -22.60 5.16 34.49
N VAL A 642 -22.86 6.44 34.57
CA VAL A 642 -23.08 7.30 33.41
C VAL A 642 -21.95 8.31 33.26
N THR A 643 -21.20 8.21 32.15
CA THR A 643 -20.31 9.30 31.70
C THR A 643 -21.04 10.13 30.66
N ALA A 644 -21.15 11.44 30.87
CA ALA A 644 -21.73 12.38 29.91
C ALA A 644 -20.64 13.28 29.33
N ALA A 645 -20.67 13.47 28.01
CA ALA A 645 -19.70 14.29 27.26
C ALA A 645 -20.45 15.35 26.44
N VAL A 646 -19.92 16.57 26.41
CA VAL A 646 -20.41 17.66 25.56
C VAL A 646 -19.32 17.96 24.54
N TRP A 647 -19.73 17.95 23.28
CA TRP A 647 -18.85 18.20 22.13
C TRP A 647 -19.32 19.45 21.40
N GLU A 648 -18.43 20.35 21.09
CA GLU A 648 -18.68 21.57 20.33
C GLU A 648 -17.62 21.65 19.20
N ASP A 649 -18.08 21.72 17.96
CA ASP A 649 -17.22 21.74 16.77
C ASP A 649 -16.19 20.57 16.74
N GLY A 650 -16.61 19.38 17.20
CA GLY A 650 -15.75 18.19 17.29
C GLY A 650 -14.73 18.23 18.44
N LEU A 651 -14.81 19.20 19.35
CA LEU A 651 -13.95 19.31 20.53
C LEU A 651 -14.73 18.95 21.80
N LEU A 652 -14.11 18.16 22.68
CA LEU A 652 -14.68 17.80 23.97
C LEU A 652 -14.60 18.99 24.93
N THR A 653 -15.71 19.71 25.14
CA THR A 653 -15.72 20.87 26.04
C THR A 653 -16.03 20.51 27.49
N ARG A 654 -16.73 19.39 27.73
CA ARG A 654 -17.05 18.95 29.07
C ARG A 654 -17.23 17.44 29.15
N VAL A 655 -16.72 16.84 30.22
CA VAL A 655 -17.01 15.45 30.57
C VAL A 655 -17.44 15.38 32.04
N THR A 656 -18.50 14.63 32.32
CA THR A 656 -19.01 14.36 33.68
C THR A 656 -18.89 12.86 33.91
N ASP A 657 -18.17 12.45 34.94
CA ASP A 657 -17.97 11.06 35.31
C ASP A 657 -19.20 10.47 36.04
N PRO A 658 -19.28 9.15 36.26
CA PRO A 658 -20.39 8.49 36.97
C PRO A 658 -20.56 8.97 38.41
N THR A 659 -19.56 9.61 39.00
CA THR A 659 -19.69 10.19 40.37
C THR A 659 -20.20 11.62 40.36
N GLY A 660 -20.48 12.18 39.17
CA GLY A 660 -20.97 13.56 39.00
C GLY A 660 -19.84 14.61 38.98
N ARG A 661 -18.57 14.22 38.96
CA ARG A 661 -17.45 15.16 38.84
C ARG A 661 -17.33 15.62 37.39
N CYS A 662 -17.26 16.92 37.22
CA CYS A 662 -17.21 17.57 35.93
C CYS A 662 -15.78 18.04 35.62
N THR A 663 -15.25 17.72 34.45
CA THR A 663 -14.03 18.33 33.89
C THR A 663 -14.44 19.13 32.67
N ALA A 664 -14.01 20.39 32.59
CA ALA A 664 -14.24 21.27 31.45
C ALA A 664 -12.90 21.62 30.77
N LEU A 665 -12.94 21.71 29.46
CA LEU A 665 -11.79 22.07 28.64
C LEU A 665 -12.13 23.31 27.81
N ASP A 666 -11.20 24.27 27.78
CA ASP A 666 -11.28 25.42 26.89
C ASP A 666 -10.22 25.33 25.82
N TYR A 667 -10.54 25.83 24.65
CA TYR A 667 -9.70 25.73 23.45
C TYR A 667 -9.44 27.10 22.85
N ASP A 668 -8.32 27.22 22.14
CA ASP A 668 -8.06 28.36 21.26
C ASP A 668 -8.73 28.20 19.89
N ALA A 669 -8.51 29.17 19.00
CA ALA A 669 -9.05 29.14 17.65
C ALA A 669 -8.54 27.98 16.79
N PHE A 670 -7.37 27.40 17.14
CA PHE A 670 -6.77 26.26 16.44
C PHE A 670 -7.25 24.91 17.00
N GLY A 671 -8.10 24.93 18.06
CA GLY A 671 -8.57 23.72 18.75
C GLY A 671 -7.54 23.12 19.71
N ASP A 672 -6.57 23.89 20.14
CA ASP A 672 -5.62 23.46 21.16
C ASP A 672 -6.14 23.77 22.56
N VAL A 673 -6.01 22.83 23.50
CA VAL A 673 -6.43 23.03 24.88
C VAL A 673 -5.64 24.15 25.53
N VAL A 674 -6.33 25.19 26.02
CA VAL A 674 -5.74 26.34 26.73
C VAL A 674 -6.12 26.39 28.21
N ALA A 675 -7.16 25.66 28.63
CA ALA A 675 -7.42 25.46 30.03
C ALA A 675 -8.17 24.17 30.34
N VAL A 676 -7.94 23.64 31.55
CA VAL A 676 -8.67 22.50 32.10
C VAL A 676 -9.17 22.88 33.48
N THR A 677 -10.48 22.72 33.70
CA THR A 677 -11.13 22.98 34.99
C THR A 677 -11.62 21.64 35.55
N ASN A 678 -11.20 21.26 36.74
CA ASN A 678 -11.61 20.01 37.39
C ASN A 678 -12.94 20.14 38.11
N GLY A 679 -13.48 19.03 38.66
CA GLY A 679 -14.73 18.99 39.38
C GLY A 679 -14.78 19.78 40.68
N ALA A 680 -13.67 20.25 41.21
CA ALA A 680 -13.57 21.15 42.35
C ALA A 680 -13.57 22.64 41.93
N GLY A 681 -13.63 22.92 40.62
CA GLY A 681 -13.56 24.28 40.07
C GLY A 681 -12.13 24.83 39.97
N GLU A 682 -11.12 24.01 40.23
CA GLU A 682 -9.72 24.40 40.09
C GLU A 682 -9.33 24.41 38.61
N ARG A 683 -8.77 25.53 38.14
CA ARG A 683 -8.44 25.77 36.73
C ARG A 683 -6.93 25.86 36.49
N ALA A 684 -6.40 24.93 35.68
CA ALA A 684 -5.09 25.03 35.10
C ALA A 684 -5.19 25.69 33.72
N ARG A 685 -4.15 26.45 33.32
CA ARG A 685 -4.11 27.12 32.00
C ARG A 685 -2.81 26.77 31.29
N LEU A 686 -2.87 26.82 29.95
CA LEU A 686 -1.75 26.62 29.05
C LEU A 686 -1.66 27.82 28.10
N GLU A 687 -0.48 28.40 27.99
CA GLU A 687 -0.14 29.35 26.94
C GLU A 687 0.57 28.61 25.82
N ARG A 688 0.31 28.98 24.58
CA ARG A 688 0.85 28.28 23.42
C ARG A 688 1.41 29.25 22.40
N ASP A 689 2.37 28.79 21.61
CA ASP A 689 2.88 29.51 20.44
C ASP A 689 2.09 29.18 19.17
N GLY A 690 2.48 29.76 18.03
CA GLY A 690 1.84 29.55 16.73
C GLY A 690 1.85 28.09 16.25
N ALA A 691 2.82 27.28 16.68
CA ALA A 691 2.90 25.86 16.41
C ALA A 691 1.97 25.01 17.30
N GLY A 692 1.37 25.60 18.34
CA GLY A 692 0.57 24.91 19.33
C GLY A 692 1.36 24.30 20.48
N ARG A 693 2.68 24.59 20.58
CA ARG A 693 3.53 24.12 21.67
C ARG A 693 3.26 24.91 22.94
N VAL A 694 3.29 24.24 24.09
CA VAL A 694 3.03 24.87 25.39
C VAL A 694 4.23 25.74 25.81
N THR A 695 4.07 27.05 25.82
CA THR A 695 5.10 28.02 26.27
C THR A 695 5.01 28.30 27.76
N ALA A 696 3.82 28.15 28.35
CA ALA A 696 3.65 28.23 29.81
C ALA A 696 2.53 27.29 30.29
N SER A 697 2.75 26.65 31.42
CA SER A 697 1.74 25.90 32.16
C SER A 697 1.51 26.58 33.51
N ILE A 698 0.26 26.96 33.79
CA ILE A 698 -0.15 27.70 34.98
C ILE A 698 -1.06 26.79 35.80
N SER A 699 -0.59 26.37 36.97
CA SER A 699 -1.37 25.52 37.87
C SER A 699 -2.54 26.31 38.46
N PRO A 700 -3.56 25.65 39.05
CA PRO A 700 -4.67 26.33 39.75
C PRO A 700 -4.21 27.26 40.89
N ALA A 701 -3.08 26.98 41.51
CA ALA A 701 -2.46 27.81 42.53
C ALA A 701 -1.65 29.00 41.98
N GLY A 702 -1.70 29.24 40.66
CA GLY A 702 -0.96 30.32 39.99
C GLY A 702 0.52 30.06 39.80
N ARG A 703 1.03 28.85 40.03
CA ARG A 703 2.43 28.50 39.82
C ARG A 703 2.67 28.32 38.32
N VAL A 704 3.69 28.99 37.77
CA VAL A 704 4.01 29.01 36.35
C VAL A 704 5.24 28.21 36.04
N THR A 705 5.13 27.24 35.14
CA THR A 705 6.28 26.61 34.46
C THR A 705 6.35 27.16 33.05
N ARG A 706 7.53 27.63 32.60
CA ARG A 706 7.74 28.14 31.23
C ARG A 706 8.61 27.19 30.43
N TYR A 707 8.39 27.15 29.12
CA TYR A 707 9.13 26.33 28.18
C TYR A 707 9.65 27.20 27.03
N VAL A 708 10.88 26.92 26.59
CA VAL A 708 11.53 27.58 25.46
C VAL A 708 11.81 26.53 24.40
N TYR A 709 11.57 26.88 23.16
CA TYR A 709 11.75 25.96 22.02
C TYR A 709 12.70 26.56 20.99
N ASP A 710 13.45 25.72 20.30
CA ASP A 710 14.21 26.10 19.12
C ASP A 710 13.31 26.18 17.87
N SER A 711 13.91 26.60 16.74
CA SER A 711 13.23 26.71 15.46
C SER A 711 12.69 25.37 14.91
N ARG A 712 13.18 24.24 15.39
CA ARG A 712 12.76 22.88 15.02
C ARG A 712 11.66 22.33 15.93
N GLY A 713 11.35 23.02 17.04
CA GLY A 713 10.35 22.59 18.00
C GLY A 713 10.88 21.79 19.18
N ALA A 714 12.20 21.60 19.30
CA ALA A 714 12.77 20.94 20.45
C ALA A 714 12.75 21.89 21.67
N CYS A 715 12.33 21.37 22.83
CA CYS A 715 12.31 22.16 24.07
C CYS A 715 13.74 22.36 24.60
N THR A 716 14.29 23.55 24.44
CA THR A 716 15.67 23.88 24.85
C THR A 716 15.78 24.41 26.26
N GLY A 717 14.65 24.78 26.87
CA GLY A 717 14.67 25.28 28.25
C GLY A 717 13.36 25.10 29.00
N ARG A 718 13.45 24.92 30.30
CA ARG A 718 12.33 24.88 31.22
C ARG A 718 12.64 25.70 32.47
N ILE A 719 11.71 26.55 32.86
CA ILE A 719 11.79 27.32 34.09
C ILE A 719 10.68 26.84 35.01
N ASP A 720 11.04 26.25 36.15
CA ASP A 720 10.11 25.74 37.13
C ASP A 720 9.51 26.87 38.00
N PRO A 721 8.35 26.67 38.66
CA PRO A 721 7.70 27.68 39.47
C PRO A 721 8.57 28.19 40.65
N GLY A 722 9.56 27.42 41.07
CA GLY A 722 10.54 27.80 42.10
C GLY A 722 11.72 28.59 41.55
N GLY A 723 11.77 28.87 40.24
CA GLY A 723 12.86 29.58 39.62
C GLY A 723 14.02 28.68 39.16
N ALA A 724 13.96 27.35 39.36
CA ALA A 724 14.94 26.43 38.82
C ALA A 724 14.89 26.44 37.28
N VAL A 725 16.09 26.58 36.67
CA VAL A 725 16.23 26.69 35.20
C VAL A 725 16.96 25.46 34.69
N TRP A 726 16.31 24.78 33.75
CA TRP A 726 16.85 23.62 33.04
C TRP A 726 17.16 23.98 31.59
N GLY A 727 18.34 23.63 31.11
CA GLY A 727 18.72 23.70 29.70
C GLY A 727 18.76 22.31 29.09
N TYR A 728 18.33 22.18 27.86
CA TYR A 728 18.37 20.93 27.08
C TYR A 728 19.12 21.18 25.76
N GLU A 729 20.12 20.33 25.54
CA GLU A 729 20.94 20.41 24.33
C GLU A 729 20.65 19.19 23.44
N TYR A 730 20.50 19.44 22.16
CA TYR A 730 20.14 18.41 21.18
C TYR A 730 21.16 18.38 20.05
N SER A 731 21.36 17.20 19.48
CA SER A 731 22.10 17.03 18.24
C SER A 731 21.34 17.64 17.05
N ALA A 732 21.98 17.69 15.88
CA ALA A 732 21.32 18.13 14.66
C ALA A 732 20.12 17.26 14.27
N ALA A 733 20.14 15.97 14.61
CA ALA A 733 19.03 15.03 14.40
C ALA A 733 18.00 15.03 15.55
N GLY A 734 18.07 15.96 16.50
CA GLY A 734 17.10 16.09 17.59
C GLY A 734 17.29 15.11 18.76
N ARG A 735 18.42 14.41 18.84
CA ARG A 735 18.73 13.54 19.99
C ARG A 735 19.17 14.38 21.19
N LEU A 736 18.58 14.13 22.36
CA LEU A 736 18.98 14.82 23.60
C LEU A 736 20.42 14.44 23.97
N LEU A 737 21.31 15.43 23.98
CA LEU A 737 22.72 15.27 24.33
C LEU A 737 22.97 15.58 25.81
N ALA A 738 22.33 16.61 26.34
CA ALA A 738 22.49 17.02 27.71
C ALA A 738 21.20 17.61 28.31
N ALA A 739 21.03 17.40 29.62
CA ALA A 739 20.07 18.13 30.43
C ALA A 739 20.85 18.76 31.61
N VAL A 740 20.89 20.09 31.67
CA VAL A 740 21.73 20.83 32.57
C VAL A 740 20.84 21.65 33.50
N ASP A 741 21.10 21.56 34.82
CA ASP A 741 20.54 22.49 35.81
C ASP A 741 21.34 23.78 35.76
N ARG A 742 20.71 24.85 35.25
CA ARG A 742 21.29 26.20 35.13
C ARG A 742 20.80 27.15 36.22
N SER A 743 20.25 26.62 37.29
CA SER A 743 19.68 27.44 38.37
C SER A 743 20.73 28.32 39.07
N GLU A 744 22.03 28.00 38.95
CA GLU A 744 23.14 28.76 39.50
C GLU A 744 23.81 29.69 38.46
N GLU A 745 23.49 29.56 37.16
CA GLU A 745 23.93 30.49 36.11
C GLU A 745 23.03 31.74 36.12
N HIS A 746 23.61 32.93 36.05
CA HIS A 746 22.91 34.22 36.16
C HIS A 746 21.64 34.28 35.26
N THR A 747 20.52 34.49 35.91
CA THR A 747 19.17 34.60 35.35
C THR A 747 19.00 35.68 34.27
N SER A 748 19.98 36.57 34.04
CA SER A 748 19.92 37.69 33.11
C SER A 748 20.00 37.32 31.63
N GLU A 749 20.67 36.22 31.26
CA GLU A 749 20.77 35.83 29.82
C GLU A 749 19.56 35.11 29.32
N LEU A 750 18.90 34.26 30.14
CA LEU A 750 17.67 33.55 29.73
C LEU A 750 16.42 34.46 29.75
N GLN A 751 16.40 35.47 30.59
CA GLN A 751 15.34 36.46 30.61
C GLN A 751 15.32 37.33 29.35
N SER A 752 16.49 37.61 28.75
CA SER A 752 16.63 38.31 27.50
C SER A 752 16.13 37.51 26.28
N LEU A 753 16.15 36.17 26.35
CA LEU A 753 15.61 35.30 25.30
C LEU A 753 14.09 35.18 25.33
N VAL A 754 13.46 35.34 26.49
CA VAL A 754 11.99 35.34 26.66
C VAL A 754 11.38 36.70 26.21
N ASP A 755 12.14 37.79 26.33
CA ASP A 755 11.70 39.14 25.95
C ASP A 755 11.85 39.45 24.45
N ILE A 756 12.47 38.52 23.67
CA ILE A 756 12.69 38.67 22.21
C ILE A 756 11.72 37.78 21.38
N SER A 757 10.91 36.89 21.99
CA SER A 757 9.96 36.00 21.29
C SER A 757 8.52 36.57 21.22
#